data_9e190f98620900f998d705409e58c37d
#
_entry.id   9e190f98620900f998d705409e58c37d
#
_cell.length_a   1.000
_cell.length_b   1.000
_cell.length_c   1.000
_cell.angle_alpha   90.00
_cell.angle_beta   90.00
_cell.angle_gamma   90.00
#
_symmetry.space_group_name_H-M   'P 1'
#
loop_
_entity.id
_entity.type
_entity.pdbx_description
1 polymer ?
#
loop_
_entity_poly.entity_id
_entity_poly.type
_entity_poly.pdbx_seq_one_letter_code
_entity_poly.pdbx_strand_id
1 'polypeptide(L)'
;MKTIKFSVLVILLSIGFFAKGQNLDSLYSRELKTVVVKAFEKNRTWLNSPDAIAIIDSNIIKIGNTNSFLPALNSQAGIRMEERSPGSFRIAVRGSSLRAPFGVRNVKVYWNQIPFTDAGNNSYFSILDPDLFQNIVVSKGPSGGLYGAGTGGVILLNSQNSDKNSIQHQSMYHSLGGFKQTWDINLASKSVQQKLYTSFWQQEGYRDQSALKKQLVNYQFNYQFGTSGQVNVIAYYADLAYQTPGGLTLKQFTENPKQARPAAGAFKSAADQMATFHIKTFGIGTNIGNQWNGNWSWNFINAFQNNQVINPTIRNYEIRSEPNFSSRTVIHFKKEGFSLDAGYEYQMGKFDSQTFGNIKGRKDTLQFTQNTSIQQLSSFFQSEYAGLENWNFLLSGSLNHYWTEYQNNEAIFSPRLSIIRYLNKNQNISFKIANGFSPPSIAELRPSTGTINYKLKAEKGWNYELSYRGQTNDKRFHWELNAYQFELNETIALRRTADGADYYVNVGQTSQKGLELSLNYLASSHLQFFTASSFQNYRFKDYTSLTKSYTGNFLTGTSPFSQSFLVLWSPLPNINWSNQYLFTDYLYLNDANTDILPASRIWNSKITYSHQTGKLPYRLWMSVDNLLNENYSAGPDLNAIGLRYYNASPLRNFSIGLQVQLN
;
A
#
# COMPACT_ATOMS: atom_id res chain seq x y z
N MET A 1 29.25 29.52 20.42
CA MET A 1 28.65 28.31 19.82
C MET A 1 28.43 28.35 18.29
N LYS A 2 29.06 29.27 17.54
CA LYS A 2 28.92 29.36 16.05
C LYS A 2 30.11 28.79 15.26
N THR A 3 31.23 28.45 15.90
CA THR A 3 32.47 28.03 15.25
C THR A 3 32.66 26.51 15.11
N ILE A 4 31.88 25.68 15.81
CA ILE A 4 32.01 24.21 15.77
C ILE A 4 31.26 23.57 14.57
N LYS A 5 30.25 24.28 14.00
CA LYS A 5 29.45 23.77 12.89
C LYS A 5 30.16 23.76 11.52
N PHE A 6 31.22 24.52 11.35
CA PHE A 6 31.93 24.59 10.07
C PHE A 6 33.10 23.58 9.98
N SER A 7 33.68 23.21 11.12
CA SER A 7 34.83 22.28 11.18
C SER A 7 34.46 20.83 10.91
N VAL A 8 33.23 20.40 11.22
CA VAL A 8 32.77 19.02 10.95
C VAL A 8 32.49 18.80 9.46
N LEU A 9 32.07 19.84 8.74
CA LEU A 9 31.81 19.75 7.29
C LEU A 9 33.12 19.66 6.47
N VAL A 10 34.19 20.31 6.94
CA VAL A 10 35.51 20.31 6.28
C VAL A 10 36.25 18.99 6.51
N ILE A 11 36.08 18.36 7.69
CA ILE A 11 36.69 17.04 8.00
C ILE A 11 36.05 15.92 7.17
N LEU A 12 34.76 16.00 6.84
CA LEU A 12 34.09 15.02 5.98
C LEU A 12 34.48 15.16 4.49
N LEU A 13 34.96 16.32 4.06
CA LEU A 13 35.44 16.55 2.70
C LEU A 13 36.91 16.17 2.48
N SER A 14 37.73 16.10 3.53
CA SER A 14 39.15 15.82 3.42
C SER A 14 39.55 14.32 3.47
N ILE A 15 38.62 13.42 3.78
CA ILE A 15 38.89 11.96 3.84
C ILE A 15 38.79 11.29 2.45
N GLY A 16 38.38 12.01 1.41
CA GLY A 16 38.07 11.47 0.08
C GLY A 16 39.22 11.30 -0.91
N PHE A 17 40.48 11.60 -0.57
CA PHE A 17 41.53 11.75 -1.61
C PHE A 17 42.58 10.62 -1.73
N PHE A 18 42.47 9.52 -1.01
CA PHE A 18 43.39 8.40 -1.18
C PHE A 18 42.73 7.03 -1.33
N ALA A 19 42.07 6.81 -2.46
CA ALA A 19 41.68 5.45 -2.86
C ALA A 19 42.30 5.12 -4.23
N LYS A 20 43.30 4.28 -4.27
CA LYS A 20 43.80 3.64 -5.50
C LYS A 20 42.68 2.72 -6.02
N GLY A 21 42.23 2.99 -7.24
CA GLY A 21 41.21 2.16 -7.91
C GLY A 21 41.73 0.75 -8.20
N GLN A 22 41.07 -0.23 -7.63
CA GLN A 22 41.09 -1.61 -8.15
C GLN A 22 39.81 -1.76 -9.02
N ASN A 23 39.95 -2.39 -10.17
CA ASN A 23 38.85 -2.69 -11.09
C ASN A 23 37.76 -3.49 -10.41
N LEU A 24 36.67 -2.83 -10.07
CA LEU A 24 35.47 -3.37 -9.42
C LEU A 24 34.25 -3.29 -10.36
N ASP A 25 34.48 -3.43 -11.68
CA ASP A 25 33.42 -3.28 -12.69
C ASP A 25 32.28 -4.31 -12.60
N SER A 26 32.43 -5.38 -11.81
CA SER A 26 31.42 -6.44 -11.75
C SER A 26 30.37 -6.32 -10.64
N LEU A 27 30.52 -5.42 -9.67
CA LEU A 27 29.65 -5.34 -8.48
C LEU A 27 28.62 -4.21 -8.50
N TYR A 28 28.67 -3.27 -9.47
CA TYR A 28 27.86 -2.06 -9.48
C TYR A 28 27.16 -1.75 -10.79
N SER A 29 27.10 -2.68 -11.75
CA SER A 29 26.31 -2.47 -12.94
C SER A 29 24.83 -2.51 -12.56
N ARG A 30 24.17 -1.35 -12.51
CA ARG A 30 22.70 -1.28 -12.55
C ARG A 30 22.27 -1.73 -13.94
N GLU A 31 21.75 -2.92 -14.04
CA GLU A 31 20.95 -3.35 -15.16
C GLU A 31 19.48 -3.14 -14.77
N LEU A 32 18.66 -2.69 -15.70
CA LEU A 32 17.20 -2.80 -15.54
C LEU A 32 16.87 -4.29 -15.60
N LYS A 33 17.05 -4.97 -14.46
CA LYS A 33 16.76 -6.40 -14.37
C LYS A 33 15.32 -6.64 -14.80
N THR A 34 15.13 -7.64 -15.64
CA THR A 34 13.78 -8.13 -15.94
C THR A 34 13.20 -8.69 -14.63
N VAL A 35 12.43 -7.87 -13.91
CA VAL A 35 11.79 -8.30 -12.68
C VAL A 35 10.68 -9.27 -13.08
N VAL A 36 10.88 -10.53 -12.73
CA VAL A 36 9.82 -11.54 -12.82
C VAL A 36 8.98 -11.42 -11.56
N VAL A 37 7.73 -11.08 -11.74
CA VAL A 37 6.77 -10.98 -10.64
C VAL A 37 5.74 -12.09 -10.73
N LYS A 38 5.41 -12.67 -9.62
CA LYS A 38 4.28 -13.60 -9.53
C LYS A 38 2.99 -12.79 -9.45
N ALA A 39 2.42 -12.49 -10.60
CA ALA A 39 1.13 -11.82 -10.74
C ALA A 39 0.16 -12.77 -11.45
N PHE A 40 -1.13 -12.76 -11.06
CA PHE A 40 -2.16 -13.62 -11.66
C PHE A 40 -1.75 -15.11 -11.65
N GLU A 41 -1.22 -15.57 -10.52
CA GLU A 41 -0.76 -16.95 -10.27
C GLU A 41 0.38 -17.43 -11.21
N LYS A 42 1.03 -16.52 -11.94
CA LYS A 42 2.14 -16.82 -12.86
C LYS A 42 3.32 -15.88 -12.68
N ASN A 43 4.50 -16.43 -12.94
CA ASN A 43 5.70 -15.62 -13.08
C ASN A 43 5.67 -14.91 -14.44
N ARG A 44 5.45 -13.58 -14.42
CA ARG A 44 5.41 -12.75 -15.63
C ARG A 44 6.48 -11.68 -15.59
N THR A 45 7.02 -11.37 -16.73
CA THR A 45 7.79 -10.15 -16.88
C THR A 45 6.85 -8.96 -16.98
N TRP A 46 7.32 -7.77 -16.65
CA TRP A 46 6.55 -6.53 -16.79
C TRP A 46 5.97 -6.37 -18.21
N LEU A 47 6.79 -6.66 -19.24
CA LEU A 47 6.34 -6.55 -20.63
C LEU A 47 5.19 -7.50 -20.97
N ASN A 48 5.12 -8.68 -20.35
CA ASN A 48 4.12 -9.70 -20.64
C ASN A 48 2.91 -9.65 -19.70
N SER A 49 2.80 -8.61 -18.87
CA SER A 49 1.65 -8.44 -18.00
C SER A 49 0.42 -7.98 -18.79
N PRO A 50 -0.74 -8.61 -18.61
CA PRO A 50 -2.00 -8.16 -19.23
C PRO A 50 -2.61 -6.94 -18.53
N ASP A 51 -2.09 -6.54 -17.37
CA ASP A 51 -2.58 -5.43 -16.58
C ASP A 51 -1.59 -4.27 -16.54
N ALA A 52 -2.09 -3.06 -16.27
CA ALA A 52 -1.27 -1.98 -15.76
C ALA A 52 -0.75 -2.37 -14.38
N ILE A 53 0.56 -2.59 -14.27
CA ILE A 53 1.20 -2.97 -13.00
C ILE A 53 2.27 -1.94 -12.63
N ALA A 54 2.40 -1.67 -11.33
CA ALA A 54 3.55 -1.00 -10.78
C ALA A 54 4.43 -2.02 -10.06
N ILE A 55 5.72 -2.04 -10.38
CA ILE A 55 6.71 -2.89 -9.72
C ILE A 55 7.66 -1.99 -8.96
N ILE A 56 7.65 -2.12 -7.65
CA ILE A 56 8.43 -1.32 -6.70
C ILE A 56 9.49 -2.23 -6.11
N ASP A 57 10.71 -2.13 -6.56
CA ASP A 57 11.82 -2.94 -6.06
C ASP A 57 12.40 -2.42 -4.74
N SER A 58 13.32 -3.17 -4.14
CA SER A 58 13.93 -2.82 -2.86
C SER A 58 14.69 -1.49 -2.87
N ASN A 59 15.19 -1.01 -4.01
CA ASN A 59 15.85 0.28 -4.09
C ASN A 59 14.83 1.41 -3.97
N ILE A 60 13.67 1.25 -4.62
CA ILE A 60 12.56 2.21 -4.54
C ILE A 60 11.89 2.14 -3.15
N ILE A 61 11.71 0.94 -2.58
CA ILE A 61 11.17 0.79 -1.21
C ILE A 61 12.03 1.53 -0.18
N LYS A 62 13.35 1.55 -0.37
CA LYS A 62 14.32 2.16 0.55
C LYS A 62 14.68 3.62 0.22
N ILE A 63 13.94 4.28 -0.69
CA ILE A 63 14.05 5.72 -0.91
C ILE A 63 13.59 6.47 0.35
N GLY A 64 14.28 7.53 0.71
CA GLY A 64 13.94 8.32 1.89
C GLY A 64 14.16 7.53 3.20
N ASN A 65 13.41 7.87 4.23
CA ASN A 65 13.41 7.09 5.47
C ASN A 65 12.60 5.80 5.28
N THR A 66 13.03 4.70 5.93
CA THR A 66 12.39 3.39 5.79
C THR A 66 11.28 3.15 6.82
N ASN A 67 10.66 4.20 7.35
CA ASN A 67 9.59 4.09 8.34
C ASN A 67 8.21 3.87 7.71
N SER A 68 8.05 4.27 6.44
CA SER A 68 6.77 4.24 5.74
C SER A 68 6.95 3.80 4.29
N PHE A 69 5.92 3.15 3.74
CA PHE A 69 5.80 2.86 2.30
C PHE A 69 5.42 4.09 1.46
N LEU A 70 5.09 5.21 2.10
CA LEU A 70 4.53 6.39 1.44
C LEU A 70 5.41 6.92 0.29
N PRO A 71 6.73 7.14 0.44
CA PRO A 71 7.57 7.60 -0.66
C PRO A 71 7.61 6.60 -1.83
N ALA A 72 7.66 5.30 -1.54
CA ALA A 72 7.74 4.24 -2.54
C ALA A 72 6.44 4.09 -3.33
N LEU A 73 5.28 4.05 -2.67
CA LEU A 73 3.98 3.94 -3.33
C LEU A 73 3.63 5.21 -4.12
N ASN A 74 3.90 6.39 -3.57
CA ASN A 74 3.65 7.66 -4.24
C ASN A 74 4.65 7.96 -5.38
N SER A 75 5.67 7.14 -5.56
CA SER A 75 6.53 7.20 -6.75
C SER A 75 5.86 6.63 -8.00
N GLN A 76 4.72 5.94 -7.88
CA GLN A 76 4.08 5.20 -8.97
C GLN A 76 2.85 5.91 -9.50
N ALA A 77 2.67 5.88 -10.84
CA ALA A 77 1.48 6.44 -11.49
C ALA A 77 0.20 5.73 -11.03
N GLY A 78 -0.86 6.50 -10.75
CA GLY A 78 -2.18 5.98 -10.37
C GLY A 78 -2.28 5.43 -8.95
N ILE A 79 -1.22 5.55 -8.14
CA ILE A 79 -1.18 5.10 -6.74
C ILE A 79 -0.97 6.29 -5.84
N ARG A 80 -1.77 6.39 -4.79
CA ARG A 80 -1.63 7.39 -3.75
C ARG A 80 -1.75 6.74 -2.37
N MET A 81 -0.69 6.82 -1.59
CA MET A 81 -0.71 6.52 -0.17
C MET A 81 -0.77 7.82 0.61
N GLU A 82 -1.59 7.88 1.62
CA GLU A 82 -1.81 9.04 2.48
C GLU A 82 -1.54 8.68 3.92
N GLU A 83 -1.04 9.65 4.68
CA GLU A 83 -0.79 9.55 6.10
C GLU A 83 -1.45 10.72 6.83
N ARG A 84 -2.40 10.42 7.72
CA ARG A 84 -3.13 11.41 8.53
C ARG A 84 -2.41 11.74 9.85
N SER A 85 -1.75 10.75 10.39
CA SER A 85 -0.83 10.80 11.52
C SER A 85 0.10 9.60 11.43
N PRO A 86 1.26 9.58 12.11
CA PRO A 86 2.14 8.42 12.08
C PRO A 86 1.38 7.11 12.34
N GLY A 87 1.47 6.15 11.40
CA GLY A 87 0.77 4.88 11.48
C GLY A 87 -0.68 4.87 10.96
N SER A 88 -1.29 6.00 10.67
CA SER A 88 -2.65 6.09 10.12
C SER A 88 -2.61 6.25 8.60
N PHE A 89 -2.57 5.13 7.89
CA PHE A 89 -2.43 5.10 6.43
C PHE A 89 -3.74 4.78 5.72
N ARG A 90 -3.90 5.31 4.51
CA ARG A 90 -4.83 4.82 3.51
C ARG A 90 -4.14 4.72 2.15
N ILE A 91 -4.57 3.77 1.33
CA ILE A 91 -4.03 3.56 -0.02
C ILE A 91 -5.19 3.66 -1.01
N ALA A 92 -5.01 4.48 -2.02
CA ALA A 92 -5.90 4.61 -3.15
C ALA A 92 -5.17 4.19 -4.42
N VAL A 93 -5.82 3.36 -5.22
CA VAL A 93 -5.41 3.04 -6.57
C VAL A 93 -6.50 3.58 -7.49
N ARG A 94 -6.14 4.48 -8.42
CA ARG A 94 -7.07 5.12 -9.36
C ARG A 94 -8.32 5.69 -8.69
N GLY A 95 -8.13 6.43 -7.57
CA GLY A 95 -9.22 7.13 -6.88
C GLY A 95 -10.10 6.27 -5.98
N SER A 96 -9.69 5.06 -5.61
CA SER A 96 -10.47 4.15 -4.75
C SER A 96 -10.61 4.61 -3.27
N SER A 97 -10.17 5.84 -2.93
CA SER A 97 -10.14 6.35 -1.55
C SER A 97 -11.47 6.86 -1.01
N LEU A 98 -12.48 7.06 -1.86
CA LEU A 98 -13.77 7.66 -1.47
C LEU A 98 -14.49 6.91 -0.34
N ARG A 99 -14.36 5.57 -0.30
CA ARG A 99 -14.90 4.68 0.72
C ARG A 99 -14.01 4.49 1.94
N ALA A 100 -12.74 4.82 1.87
CA ALA A 100 -11.77 4.46 2.90
C ALA A 100 -11.19 5.69 3.60
N PRO A 101 -11.96 6.37 4.47
CA PRO A 101 -11.43 7.49 5.24
C PRO A 101 -10.37 7.04 6.23
N PHE A 102 -10.37 5.75 6.61
CA PHE A 102 -9.43 5.12 7.54
C PHE A 102 -9.06 3.72 7.04
N GLY A 103 -7.77 3.41 7.09
CA GLY A 103 -7.24 2.10 6.73
C GLY A 103 -7.19 1.85 5.22
N VAL A 104 -6.80 0.63 4.84
CA VAL A 104 -6.68 0.20 3.44
C VAL A 104 -7.86 -0.71 3.12
N ARG A 105 -8.74 -0.24 2.27
CA ARG A 105 -9.94 -0.93 1.80
C ARG A 105 -10.03 -0.83 0.29
N ASN A 106 -10.84 -1.66 -0.32
CA ASN A 106 -11.07 -1.65 -1.77
C ASN A 106 -9.84 -2.04 -2.62
N VAL A 107 -8.75 -2.43 -1.96
CA VAL A 107 -7.53 -2.97 -2.55
C VAL A 107 -7.17 -4.22 -1.74
N LYS A 108 -7.10 -5.38 -2.38
CA LYS A 108 -6.67 -6.62 -1.72
C LYS A 108 -5.17 -6.67 -1.57
N VAL A 109 -4.71 -7.19 -0.44
CA VAL A 109 -3.29 -7.35 -0.13
C VAL A 109 -2.98 -8.83 0.09
N TYR A 110 -1.93 -9.31 -0.55
CA TYR A 110 -1.38 -10.66 -0.34
C TYR A 110 0.09 -10.54 0.07
N TRP A 111 0.51 -11.34 1.03
CA TRP A 111 1.90 -11.44 1.46
C TRP A 111 2.45 -12.82 1.09
N ASN A 112 3.42 -12.90 0.17
CA ASN A 112 3.91 -14.15 -0.42
C ASN A 112 2.76 -15.07 -0.87
N GLN A 113 1.73 -14.50 -1.55
CA GLN A 113 0.49 -15.16 -2.01
C GLN A 113 -0.51 -15.51 -0.90
N ILE A 114 -0.17 -15.36 0.36
CA ILE A 114 -1.06 -15.59 1.50
C ILE A 114 -1.98 -14.37 1.64
N PRO A 115 -3.32 -14.53 1.71
CA PRO A 115 -4.24 -13.41 1.92
C PRO A 115 -3.93 -12.67 3.22
N PHE A 116 -3.71 -11.35 3.10
CA PHE A 116 -3.48 -10.44 4.23
C PHE A 116 -4.71 -9.57 4.51
N THR A 117 -5.51 -9.27 3.47
CA THR A 117 -6.82 -8.62 3.62
C THR A 117 -7.78 -9.59 4.28
N ASP A 118 -8.47 -9.15 5.32
CA ASP A 118 -9.46 -9.94 6.05
C ASP A 118 -10.80 -10.10 5.29
N ALA A 119 -11.68 -10.95 5.79
CA ALA A 119 -13.01 -11.17 5.22
C ALA A 119 -13.88 -9.91 5.24
N GLY A 120 -13.60 -8.94 6.10
CA GLY A 120 -14.22 -7.63 6.16
C GLY A 120 -13.69 -6.62 5.13
N ASN A 121 -12.81 -7.05 4.21
CA ASN A 121 -12.13 -6.23 3.22
C ASN A 121 -11.24 -5.11 3.81
N ASN A 122 -10.66 -5.35 4.98
CA ASN A 122 -9.74 -4.41 5.61
C ASN A 122 -8.32 -4.98 5.67
N SER A 123 -7.31 -4.11 5.54
CA SER A 123 -5.89 -4.47 5.67
C SER A 123 -5.20 -3.49 6.60
N TYR A 124 -4.70 -3.97 7.73
CA TYR A 124 -3.92 -3.16 8.66
C TYR A 124 -2.47 -2.99 8.18
N PHE A 125 -2.30 -2.26 7.08
CA PHE A 125 -1.01 -2.06 6.41
C PHE A 125 0.03 -1.41 7.33
N SER A 126 -0.39 -0.68 8.34
CA SER A 126 0.46 0.02 9.32
C SER A 126 1.30 -0.90 10.22
N ILE A 127 0.88 -2.17 10.39
CA ILE A 127 1.68 -3.12 11.17
C ILE A 127 2.92 -3.62 10.43
N LEU A 128 2.93 -3.51 9.09
CA LEU A 128 4.02 -3.96 8.24
C LEU A 128 5.23 -3.02 8.33
N ASP A 129 6.39 -3.53 7.93
CA ASP A 129 7.64 -2.78 7.84
C ASP A 129 8.20 -2.85 6.43
N PRO A 130 8.56 -1.72 5.77
CA PRO A 130 9.10 -1.72 4.41
C PRO A 130 10.35 -2.59 4.24
N ASP A 131 11.20 -2.69 5.27
CA ASP A 131 12.45 -3.45 5.21
C ASP A 131 12.25 -4.98 5.05
N LEU A 132 11.02 -5.48 5.30
CA LEU A 132 10.67 -6.90 5.10
C LEU A 132 10.59 -7.31 3.63
N PHE A 133 10.36 -6.37 2.71
CA PHE A 133 9.96 -6.68 1.36
C PHE A 133 11.07 -6.44 0.33
N GLN A 134 11.22 -7.41 -0.57
CA GLN A 134 12.10 -7.31 -1.74
C GLN A 134 11.46 -6.50 -2.86
N ASN A 135 10.17 -6.71 -3.07
CA ASN A 135 9.38 -5.95 -4.02
C ASN A 135 7.91 -5.91 -3.63
N ILE A 136 7.24 -4.89 -4.14
CA ILE A 136 5.79 -4.70 -4.07
C ILE A 136 5.28 -4.61 -5.50
N VAL A 137 4.27 -5.41 -5.83
CA VAL A 137 3.59 -5.34 -7.13
C VAL A 137 2.18 -4.85 -6.90
N VAL A 138 1.79 -3.81 -7.62
CA VAL A 138 0.43 -3.30 -7.59
C VAL A 138 -0.21 -3.50 -8.96
N SER A 139 -1.22 -4.38 -9.03
CA SER A 139 -2.09 -4.50 -10.19
C SER A 139 -3.20 -3.47 -10.06
N LYS A 140 -3.32 -2.57 -11.05
CA LYS A 140 -4.21 -1.42 -10.99
C LYS A 140 -5.57 -1.71 -11.63
N GLY A 141 -6.63 -1.22 -10.97
CA GLY A 141 -8.01 -1.44 -11.38
C GLY A 141 -8.54 -2.84 -11.06
N PRO A 142 -9.77 -3.17 -11.46
CA PRO A 142 -10.42 -4.40 -11.08
C PRO A 142 -9.64 -5.65 -11.48
N SER A 143 -9.38 -6.52 -10.51
CA SER A 143 -8.72 -7.82 -10.66
C SER A 143 -9.64 -8.97 -10.19
N GLY A 144 -10.95 -8.71 -10.16
CA GLY A 144 -11.98 -9.60 -9.62
C GLY A 144 -12.00 -10.98 -10.25
N GLY A 145 -11.62 -11.12 -11.52
CA GLY A 145 -11.57 -12.40 -12.21
C GLY A 145 -10.62 -13.44 -11.61
N LEU A 146 -9.74 -13.07 -10.67
CA LEU A 146 -8.81 -13.98 -10.01
C LEU A 146 -8.70 -13.76 -8.50
N TYR A 147 -8.89 -12.52 -8.05
CA TYR A 147 -8.68 -12.12 -6.66
C TYR A 147 -9.98 -11.72 -5.93
N GLY A 148 -11.14 -11.89 -6.58
CA GLY A 148 -12.45 -11.58 -6.00
C GLY A 148 -12.67 -10.08 -5.80
N ALA A 149 -13.25 -9.70 -4.66
CA ALA A 149 -13.67 -8.34 -4.37
C ALA A 149 -12.50 -7.36 -4.31
N GLY A 150 -12.68 -6.17 -4.92
CA GLY A 150 -11.72 -5.07 -4.92
C GLY A 150 -11.74 -4.29 -6.23
N THR A 151 -12.32 -3.07 -6.22
CA THR A 151 -12.39 -2.23 -7.42
C THR A 151 -11.12 -1.43 -7.66
N GLY A 152 -10.30 -1.21 -6.62
CA GLY A 152 -9.02 -0.49 -6.74
C GLY A 152 -7.88 -1.35 -7.29
N GLY A 153 -7.87 -2.65 -7.02
CA GLY A 153 -6.82 -3.55 -7.48
C GLY A 153 -6.25 -4.46 -6.39
N VAL A 154 -5.02 -4.92 -6.63
CA VAL A 154 -4.34 -5.87 -5.75
C VAL A 154 -2.90 -5.43 -5.48
N ILE A 155 -2.46 -5.55 -4.23
CA ILE A 155 -1.08 -5.36 -3.79
C ILE A 155 -0.49 -6.72 -3.42
N LEU A 156 0.59 -7.10 -4.08
CA LEU A 156 1.35 -8.31 -3.81
C LEU A 156 2.66 -7.91 -3.12
N LEU A 157 2.82 -8.30 -1.87
CA LEU A 157 4.00 -8.06 -1.06
C LEU A 157 4.88 -9.30 -1.11
N ASN A 158 6.10 -9.18 -1.62
CA ASN A 158 7.05 -10.29 -1.71
C ASN A 158 8.22 -10.06 -0.78
N SER A 159 8.38 -10.95 0.18
CA SER A 159 9.48 -10.89 1.14
C SER A 159 10.82 -11.20 0.51
N GLN A 160 11.86 -10.66 1.09
CA GLN A 160 13.23 -11.00 0.71
C GLN A 160 13.60 -12.34 1.32
N ASN A 161 13.94 -13.31 0.49
CA ASN A 161 14.57 -14.56 0.88
C ASN A 161 16.09 -14.45 0.67
N SER A 162 16.86 -15.14 1.48
CA SER A 162 18.31 -15.22 1.35
C SER A 162 18.75 -16.68 1.21
N ASP A 163 19.65 -16.94 0.24
CA ASP A 163 20.29 -18.24 0.06
C ASP A 163 21.55 -18.39 0.93
N LYS A 164 21.85 -17.39 1.76
CA LYS A 164 23.04 -17.34 2.61
C LYS A 164 22.66 -17.01 4.06
N ASN A 165 23.43 -17.56 4.98
CA ASN A 165 23.35 -17.15 6.38
C ASN A 165 23.79 -15.71 6.52
N SER A 166 23.04 -14.92 7.27
CA SER A 166 23.39 -13.54 7.57
C SER A 166 22.64 -13.04 8.80
N ILE A 167 23.28 -12.15 9.53
CA ILE A 167 22.67 -11.39 10.62
C ILE A 167 22.87 -9.92 10.29
N GLN A 168 21.80 -9.18 10.16
CA GLN A 168 21.83 -7.74 9.92
C GLN A 168 21.18 -7.04 11.10
N HIS A 169 21.85 -6.00 11.60
CA HIS A 169 21.29 -5.07 12.57
C HIS A 169 21.25 -3.67 11.98
N GLN A 170 20.15 -2.97 12.18
CA GLN A 170 20.00 -1.58 11.75
C GLN A 170 19.48 -0.74 12.91
N SER A 171 20.09 0.42 13.09
CA SER A 171 19.63 1.48 13.99
C SER A 171 19.44 2.78 13.22
N MET A 172 18.35 3.48 13.50
CA MET A 172 18.05 4.75 12.86
C MET A 172 17.49 5.73 13.87
N TYR A 173 17.93 6.99 13.78
CA TYR A 173 17.40 8.13 14.53
C TYR A 173 16.71 9.10 13.57
N HIS A 174 15.65 9.70 14.05
CA HIS A 174 14.83 10.65 13.31
C HIS A 174 14.59 11.92 14.12
N SER A 175 14.65 13.08 13.48
CA SER A 175 14.59 14.40 14.14
C SER A 175 13.26 14.71 14.84
N LEU A 176 12.20 13.89 14.62
CA LEU A 176 10.91 13.99 15.32
C LEU A 176 10.86 13.12 16.59
N GLY A 177 11.97 13.01 17.34
CA GLY A 177 12.09 12.15 18.51
C GLY A 177 11.97 10.68 18.19
N GLY A 178 12.40 10.28 16.97
CA GLY A 178 12.22 8.92 16.47
C GLY A 178 13.46 8.05 16.63
N PHE A 179 13.20 6.76 16.94
CA PHE A 179 14.22 5.73 17.02
C PHE A 179 13.66 4.41 16.48
N LYS A 180 14.39 3.79 15.54
CA LYS A 180 14.06 2.47 14.99
C LYS A 180 15.24 1.53 15.13
N GLN A 181 14.98 0.29 15.55
CA GLN A 181 15.94 -0.81 15.51
C GLN A 181 15.32 -2.00 14.78
N THR A 182 16.12 -2.68 13.95
CA THR A 182 15.72 -3.91 13.29
C THR A 182 16.81 -4.96 13.39
N TRP A 183 16.39 -6.22 13.48
CA TRP A 183 17.23 -7.39 13.30
C TRP A 183 16.65 -8.24 12.18
N ASP A 184 17.49 -8.65 11.26
CA ASP A 184 17.16 -9.54 10.14
C ASP A 184 18.13 -10.70 10.14
N ILE A 185 17.68 -11.87 10.58
CA ILE A 185 18.48 -13.09 10.72
C ILE A 185 18.00 -14.07 9.65
N ASN A 186 18.91 -14.48 8.78
CA ASN A 186 18.67 -15.45 7.73
C ASN A 186 19.53 -16.67 7.94
N LEU A 187 18.91 -17.84 7.92
CA LEU A 187 19.56 -19.13 7.96
C LEU A 187 19.14 -19.93 6.72
N ALA A 188 20.11 -20.37 5.93
CA ALA A 188 19.85 -21.06 4.68
C ALA A 188 20.66 -22.33 4.54
N SER A 189 20.02 -23.38 4.04
CA SER A 189 20.62 -24.61 3.56
C SER A 189 20.08 -24.93 2.16
N LYS A 190 20.48 -26.07 1.57
CA LYS A 190 20.04 -26.45 0.21
C LYS A 190 18.50 -26.49 0.06
N SER A 191 17.78 -26.94 1.08
CA SER A 191 16.33 -27.15 1.02
C SER A 191 15.54 -26.32 2.02
N VAL A 192 16.20 -25.67 2.99
CA VAL A 192 15.53 -24.90 4.05
C VAL A 192 16.07 -23.49 4.10
N GLN A 193 15.17 -22.52 4.08
CA GLN A 193 15.46 -21.11 4.33
C GLN A 193 14.58 -20.64 5.48
N GLN A 194 15.19 -19.99 6.45
CA GLN A 194 14.50 -19.42 7.60
C GLN A 194 14.89 -17.95 7.73
N LYS A 195 13.93 -17.13 8.08
CA LYS A 195 14.14 -15.71 8.34
C LYS A 195 13.43 -15.34 9.63
N LEU A 196 14.15 -14.70 10.54
CA LEU A 196 13.58 -14.01 11.69
C LEU A 196 13.85 -12.52 11.54
N TYR A 197 12.78 -11.74 11.45
CA TYR A 197 12.85 -10.29 11.40
C TYR A 197 12.17 -9.70 12.62
N THR A 198 12.85 -8.78 13.31
CA THR A 198 12.25 -8.00 14.40
C THR A 198 12.45 -6.52 14.15
N SER A 199 11.45 -5.73 14.51
CA SER A 199 11.50 -4.27 14.40
C SER A 199 10.88 -3.64 15.63
N PHE A 200 11.57 -2.66 16.17
CA PHE A 200 11.07 -1.73 17.18
C PHE A 200 11.18 -0.32 16.64
N TRP A 201 10.08 0.42 16.64
CA TRP A 201 10.05 1.82 16.24
C TRP A 201 9.20 2.65 17.19
N GLN A 202 9.74 3.78 17.62
CA GLN A 202 9.02 4.79 18.38
C GLN A 202 9.35 6.19 17.86
N GLN A 203 8.41 7.12 17.97
CA GLN A 203 8.63 8.53 17.69
C GLN A 203 7.62 9.39 18.47
N GLU A 204 7.98 10.61 18.77
CA GLU A 204 7.09 11.60 19.37
C GLU A 204 6.11 12.17 18.33
N GLY A 205 6.54 12.24 17.07
CA GLY A 205 5.77 12.80 15.96
C GLY A 205 5.95 14.30 15.79
N TYR A 206 5.28 14.85 14.78
CA TYR A 206 5.37 16.26 14.41
C TYR A 206 4.37 17.15 15.15
N ARG A 207 3.18 16.63 15.38
CA ARG A 207 2.06 17.33 16.02
C ARG A 207 1.91 16.89 17.47
N ASP A 208 1.28 17.74 18.28
CA ASP A 208 0.76 17.33 19.57
C ASP A 208 -0.17 16.12 19.38
N GLN A 209 -0.15 15.15 20.29
CA GLN A 209 -0.95 13.93 20.20
C GLN A 209 -0.70 13.14 18.90
N SER A 210 0.58 12.97 18.49
CA SER A 210 0.95 12.20 17.28
C SER A 210 2.07 11.19 17.49
N ALA A 211 2.34 10.80 18.73
CA ALA A 211 3.35 9.79 19.04
C ALA A 211 2.95 8.39 18.47
N LEU A 212 3.96 7.60 18.16
CA LEU A 212 3.81 6.22 17.69
C LEU A 212 4.80 5.30 18.39
N LYS A 213 4.35 4.08 18.68
CA LYS A 213 5.20 2.96 19.10
C LYS A 213 4.76 1.70 18.36
N LYS A 214 5.71 1.01 17.73
CA LYS A 214 5.47 -0.23 16.99
C LYS A 214 6.52 -1.27 17.33
N GLN A 215 6.06 -2.50 17.56
CA GLN A 215 6.90 -3.70 17.64
C GLN A 215 6.38 -4.70 16.60
N LEU A 216 7.28 -5.34 15.88
CA LEU A 216 6.97 -6.37 14.90
C LEU A 216 7.97 -7.50 15.04
N VAL A 217 7.46 -8.72 15.12
CA VAL A 217 8.23 -9.96 15.00
C VAL A 217 7.66 -10.74 13.83
N ASN A 218 8.48 -11.14 12.89
CA ASN A 218 8.08 -11.95 11.74
C ASN A 218 9.04 -13.12 11.59
N TYR A 219 8.50 -14.31 11.47
CA TYR A 219 9.22 -15.52 11.16
C TYR A 219 8.74 -16.09 9.82
N GLN A 220 9.68 -16.45 8.95
CA GLN A 220 9.39 -17.09 7.67
C GLN A 220 10.19 -18.39 7.57
N PHE A 221 9.54 -19.42 7.08
CA PHE A 221 10.11 -20.73 6.85
C PHE A 221 9.77 -21.17 5.43
N ASN A 222 10.79 -21.52 4.64
CA ASN A 222 10.63 -22.06 3.30
C ASN A 222 11.36 -23.40 3.24
N TYR A 223 10.64 -24.44 2.82
CA TYR A 223 11.17 -25.77 2.66
C TYR A 223 10.87 -26.32 1.28
N GLN A 224 11.90 -26.78 0.60
CA GLN A 224 11.77 -27.49 -0.67
C GLN A 224 11.93 -29.00 -0.43
N PHE A 225 10.96 -29.78 -0.90
CA PHE A 225 10.96 -31.23 -0.78
C PHE A 225 10.75 -31.90 -2.13
N GLY A 226 11.38 -33.07 -2.33
CA GLY A 226 11.37 -33.72 -3.63
C GLY A 226 11.97 -32.85 -4.72
N THR A 227 11.45 -32.95 -5.92
CA THR A 227 11.92 -32.20 -7.11
C THR A 227 11.17 -30.87 -7.33
N SER A 228 9.97 -30.71 -6.78
CA SER A 228 9.07 -29.58 -7.08
C SER A 228 8.16 -29.17 -5.93
N GLY A 229 8.22 -29.90 -4.80
CA GLY A 229 7.40 -29.58 -3.64
C GLY A 229 7.98 -28.42 -2.84
N GLN A 230 7.09 -27.55 -2.32
CA GLN A 230 7.47 -26.42 -1.47
C GLN A 230 6.46 -26.23 -0.34
N VAL A 231 6.98 -25.82 0.80
CA VAL A 231 6.19 -25.34 1.94
C VAL A 231 6.73 -23.97 2.33
N ASN A 232 5.84 -22.96 2.34
CA ASN A 232 6.17 -21.64 2.83
C ASN A 232 5.28 -21.33 4.03
N VAL A 233 5.87 -20.87 5.12
CA VAL A 233 5.17 -20.46 6.34
C VAL A 233 5.56 -19.03 6.67
N ILE A 234 4.59 -18.21 7.03
CA ILE A 234 4.79 -16.88 7.59
C ILE A 234 4.04 -16.83 8.91
N ALA A 235 4.73 -16.46 9.98
CA ALA A 235 4.12 -16.14 11.27
C ALA A 235 4.57 -14.75 11.72
N TYR A 236 3.65 -13.96 12.29
CA TYR A 236 3.99 -12.63 12.75
C TYR A 236 3.16 -12.22 13.97
N TYR A 237 3.77 -11.37 14.77
CA TYR A 237 3.13 -10.64 15.85
C TYR A 237 3.48 -9.16 15.72
N ALA A 238 2.48 -8.30 15.81
CA ALA A 238 2.65 -6.86 15.81
C ALA A 238 1.90 -6.23 16.98
N ASP A 239 2.53 -5.25 17.63
CA ASP A 239 1.92 -4.37 18.63
C ASP A 239 2.18 -2.95 18.19
N LEU A 240 1.13 -2.24 17.75
CA LEU A 240 1.19 -0.88 17.22
C LEU A 240 0.23 0.01 17.99
N ALA A 241 0.76 1.06 18.57
CA ALA A 241 -0.03 2.15 19.14
C ALA A 241 0.39 3.47 18.52
N TYR A 242 -0.58 4.27 18.04
CA TYR A 242 -0.35 5.62 17.57
C TYR A 242 -1.45 6.56 18.02
N GLN A 243 -1.06 7.79 18.32
CA GLN A 243 -1.96 8.86 18.70
C GLN A 243 -2.60 9.51 17.47
N THR A 244 -3.81 10.02 17.63
CA THR A 244 -4.59 10.62 16.55
C THR A 244 -4.89 12.09 16.86
N PRO A 245 -4.11 13.04 16.31
CA PRO A 245 -4.27 14.46 16.60
C PRO A 245 -5.58 15.06 16.07
N GLY A 246 -6.21 14.44 15.08
CA GLY A 246 -7.43 14.93 14.43
C GLY A 246 -7.22 16.09 13.46
N GLY A 247 -8.19 16.32 12.58
CA GLY A 247 -8.14 17.35 11.54
C GLY A 247 -8.26 18.78 12.10
N LEU A 248 -7.62 19.73 11.42
CA LEU A 248 -7.62 21.17 11.70
C LEU A 248 -8.47 21.90 10.66
N THR A 249 -8.97 23.09 11.00
CA THR A 249 -9.49 24.05 10.01
C THR A 249 -8.32 24.68 9.25
N LEU A 250 -8.57 25.31 8.10
CA LEU A 250 -7.53 26.00 7.33
C LEU A 250 -6.80 27.03 8.19
N LYS A 251 -7.53 27.83 8.97
CA LYS A 251 -6.95 28.84 9.89
C LYS A 251 -5.99 28.17 10.88
N GLN A 252 -6.45 27.13 11.56
CA GLN A 252 -5.63 26.40 12.55
C GLN A 252 -4.38 25.75 11.91
N PHE A 253 -4.53 25.18 10.71
CA PHE A 253 -3.44 24.59 9.94
C PHE A 253 -2.37 25.62 9.53
N THR A 254 -2.81 26.84 9.19
CA THR A 254 -1.90 27.92 8.76
C THR A 254 -1.21 28.56 9.96
N GLU A 255 -1.92 28.84 11.06
CA GLU A 255 -1.40 29.53 12.23
C GLU A 255 -0.53 28.63 13.12
N ASN A 256 -0.96 27.38 13.36
CA ASN A 256 -0.22 26.41 14.16
C ASN A 256 -0.43 24.97 13.67
N PRO A 257 0.32 24.52 12.65
CA PRO A 257 0.18 23.17 12.10
C PRO A 257 0.55 22.06 13.08
N LYS A 258 1.27 22.37 14.16
CA LYS A 258 1.69 21.38 15.17
C LYS A 258 0.60 21.03 16.17
N GLN A 259 -0.40 21.87 16.35
CA GLN A 259 -1.44 21.61 17.34
C GLN A 259 -2.27 20.36 17.05
N ALA A 260 -2.72 19.66 18.08
CA ALA A 260 -3.80 18.70 17.98
C ALA A 260 -5.14 19.43 17.76
N ARG A 261 -6.15 18.70 17.30
CA ARG A 261 -7.52 19.22 17.18
C ARG A 261 -7.97 19.80 18.52
N PRO A 262 -8.23 21.12 18.64
CA PRO A 262 -8.75 21.71 19.87
C PRO A 262 -10.22 21.34 20.07
N ALA A 263 -10.69 21.54 21.28
CA ALA A 263 -12.11 21.44 21.63
C ALA A 263 -12.96 22.41 20.79
N ALA A 264 -14.17 22.00 20.42
CA ALA A 264 -15.12 22.83 19.68
C ALA A 264 -16.56 22.36 19.91
N GLY A 265 -17.41 23.28 20.39
CA GLY A 265 -18.79 22.94 20.80
C GLY A 265 -18.83 21.85 21.84
N ALA A 266 -19.60 20.79 21.60
CA ALA A 266 -19.70 19.64 22.51
C ALA A 266 -18.49 18.68 22.43
N PHE A 267 -17.58 18.85 21.48
CA PHE A 267 -16.42 17.95 21.31
C PHE A 267 -15.22 18.43 22.10
N LYS A 268 -14.67 17.57 22.93
CA LYS A 268 -13.39 17.80 23.61
C LYS A 268 -12.22 17.75 22.63
N SER A 269 -11.04 18.22 23.05
CA SER A 269 -9.84 18.14 22.23
C SER A 269 -9.37 16.68 22.06
N ALA A 270 -8.58 16.43 21.01
CA ALA A 270 -7.97 15.13 20.79
C ALA A 270 -6.98 14.76 21.92
N ALA A 271 -6.25 15.75 22.42
CA ALA A 271 -5.30 15.57 23.50
C ALA A 271 -6.00 15.29 24.84
N ASP A 272 -7.05 16.06 25.22
CA ASP A 272 -7.80 15.81 26.47
C ASP A 272 -8.46 14.43 26.49
N GLN A 273 -8.90 13.93 25.33
CA GLN A 273 -9.52 12.62 25.19
C GLN A 273 -8.50 11.50 24.97
N MET A 274 -7.20 11.81 24.93
CA MET A 274 -6.11 10.87 24.68
C MET A 274 -6.38 9.98 23.45
N ALA A 275 -6.88 10.61 22.38
CA ALA A 275 -7.30 9.91 21.17
C ALA A 275 -6.13 9.09 20.58
N THR A 276 -6.33 7.78 20.47
CA THR A 276 -5.25 6.81 20.14
C THR A 276 -5.85 5.64 19.40
N PHE A 277 -5.07 4.99 18.55
CA PHE A 277 -5.39 3.69 17.96
C PHE A 277 -4.32 2.69 18.39
N HIS A 278 -4.74 1.61 19.02
CA HIS A 278 -3.85 0.54 19.43
C HIS A 278 -4.34 -0.78 18.84
N ILE A 279 -3.46 -1.51 18.17
CA ILE A 279 -3.76 -2.81 17.60
C ILE A 279 -2.67 -3.82 17.95
N LYS A 280 -3.09 -4.99 18.43
CA LYS A 280 -2.26 -6.19 18.55
C LYS A 280 -2.73 -7.21 17.53
N THR A 281 -1.83 -7.67 16.69
CA THR A 281 -2.13 -8.63 15.64
C THR A 281 -1.24 -9.85 15.81
N PHE A 282 -1.84 -11.03 15.78
CA PHE A 282 -1.15 -12.29 15.54
C PHE A 282 -1.64 -12.87 14.21
N GLY A 283 -0.72 -13.32 13.37
CA GLY A 283 -1.05 -13.98 12.11
C GLY A 283 -0.11 -15.13 11.79
N ILE A 284 -0.67 -16.16 11.16
CA ILE A 284 0.07 -17.29 10.62
C ILE A 284 -0.54 -17.66 9.27
N GLY A 285 0.31 -17.94 8.28
CA GLY A 285 -0.12 -18.39 6.97
C GLY A 285 0.81 -19.45 6.43
N THR A 286 0.25 -20.37 5.66
CA THR A 286 0.97 -21.46 5.00
C THR A 286 0.62 -21.49 3.51
N ASN A 287 1.61 -21.78 2.67
CA ASN A 287 1.42 -22.07 1.25
C ASN A 287 2.19 -23.33 0.92
N ILE A 288 1.47 -24.40 0.61
CA ILE A 288 2.01 -25.71 0.23
C ILE A 288 1.72 -25.89 -1.25
N GLY A 289 2.74 -26.21 -2.03
CA GLY A 289 2.59 -26.44 -3.46
C GLY A 289 3.43 -27.60 -3.94
N ASN A 290 2.96 -28.26 -4.99
CA ASN A 290 3.70 -29.34 -5.63
C ASN A 290 3.28 -29.46 -7.10
N GLN A 291 4.12 -30.15 -7.88
CA GLN A 291 3.82 -30.54 -9.25
C GLN A 291 3.43 -32.03 -9.28
N TRP A 292 2.24 -32.35 -9.81
CA TRP A 292 1.82 -33.75 -9.99
C TRP A 292 2.54 -34.42 -11.15
N ASN A 293 2.74 -33.63 -12.25
CA ASN A 293 3.44 -34.05 -13.45
C ASN A 293 3.94 -32.82 -14.23
N GLY A 294 4.52 -32.99 -15.40
CA GLY A 294 5.07 -31.90 -16.22
C GLY A 294 4.07 -30.77 -16.56
N ASN A 295 2.77 -31.05 -16.54
CA ASN A 295 1.72 -30.11 -16.96
C ASN A 295 0.88 -29.57 -15.79
N TRP A 296 0.76 -30.29 -14.68
CA TRP A 296 -0.15 -29.99 -13.58
C TRP A 296 0.60 -29.68 -12.31
N SER A 297 0.24 -28.60 -11.66
CA SER A 297 0.69 -28.24 -10.32
C SER A 297 -0.44 -27.64 -9.49
N TRP A 298 -0.25 -27.54 -8.19
CA TRP A 298 -1.25 -27.02 -7.27
C TRP A 298 -0.61 -26.25 -6.12
N ASN A 299 -1.38 -25.33 -5.56
CA ASN A 299 -1.08 -24.62 -4.33
C ASN A 299 -2.27 -24.69 -3.39
N PHE A 300 -2.00 -24.98 -2.12
CA PHE A 300 -2.95 -24.94 -1.03
C PHE A 300 -2.46 -23.94 0.03
N ILE A 301 -3.24 -22.90 0.27
CA ILE A 301 -2.88 -21.76 1.08
C ILE A 301 -3.91 -21.62 2.18
N ASN A 302 -3.45 -21.51 3.44
CA ASN A 302 -4.30 -21.21 4.59
C ASN A 302 -3.68 -20.08 5.40
N ALA A 303 -4.53 -19.23 5.97
CA ALA A 303 -4.10 -18.18 6.87
C ALA A 303 -5.09 -17.99 8.01
N PHE A 304 -4.56 -17.66 9.17
CA PHE A 304 -5.32 -17.20 10.31
C PHE A 304 -4.70 -15.90 10.81
N GLN A 305 -5.55 -14.93 11.12
CA GLN A 305 -5.15 -13.64 11.70
C GLN A 305 -6.14 -13.27 12.78
N ASN A 306 -5.68 -12.72 13.90
CA ASN A 306 -6.53 -12.12 14.93
C ASN A 306 -6.02 -10.72 15.26
N ASN A 307 -6.90 -9.73 15.15
CA ASN A 307 -6.65 -8.35 15.50
C ASN A 307 -7.42 -8.02 16.79
N GLN A 308 -6.72 -7.47 17.77
CA GLN A 308 -7.31 -6.88 18.96
C GLN A 308 -7.09 -5.37 18.92
N VAL A 309 -8.16 -4.61 18.86
CA VAL A 309 -8.13 -3.15 18.67
C VAL A 309 -8.70 -2.45 19.89
N ILE A 310 -8.01 -1.41 20.35
CA ILE A 310 -8.46 -0.45 21.34
C ILE A 310 -8.38 0.94 20.70
N ASN A 311 -9.49 1.66 20.62
CA ASN A 311 -9.60 2.91 19.88
C ASN A 311 -10.39 3.98 20.66
N PRO A 312 -9.76 4.64 21.66
CA PRO A 312 -10.30 5.86 22.23
C PRO A 312 -10.25 6.97 21.20
N THR A 313 -11.40 7.52 20.87
CA THR A 313 -11.58 8.67 19.97
C THR A 313 -11.99 9.91 20.78
N ILE A 314 -12.18 11.04 20.14
CA ILE A 314 -12.73 12.24 20.80
C ILE A 314 -14.17 12.05 21.31
N ARG A 315 -14.87 10.98 20.90
CA ARG A 315 -16.30 10.73 21.18
C ARG A 315 -16.51 9.49 22.05
N ASN A 316 -15.88 8.39 21.69
CA ASN A 316 -16.13 7.08 22.26
C ASN A 316 -14.84 6.30 22.46
N TYR A 317 -14.93 5.20 23.18
CA TYR A 317 -13.86 4.24 23.46
C TYR A 317 -14.32 2.88 22.90
N GLU A 318 -13.70 2.41 21.85
CA GLU A 318 -14.05 1.14 21.21
C GLU A 318 -13.03 0.05 21.53
N ILE A 319 -13.50 -1.17 21.81
CA ILE A 319 -12.71 -2.39 21.93
C ILE A 319 -13.25 -3.36 20.87
N ARG A 320 -12.34 -3.97 20.07
CA ARG A 320 -12.71 -4.94 19.03
C ARG A 320 -11.82 -6.16 19.06
N SER A 321 -12.40 -7.30 18.72
CA SER A 321 -11.70 -8.54 18.37
C SER A 321 -12.12 -8.98 16.97
N GLU A 322 -11.15 -9.27 16.10
CA GLU A 322 -11.38 -9.53 14.68
C GLU A 322 -10.62 -10.79 14.25
N PRO A 323 -11.02 -12.00 14.71
CA PRO A 323 -10.45 -13.23 14.18
C PRO A 323 -10.89 -13.46 12.74
N ASN A 324 -9.94 -13.86 11.88
CA ASN A 324 -10.15 -14.10 10.48
C ASN A 324 -9.42 -15.37 10.03
N PHE A 325 -10.07 -16.18 9.21
CA PHE A 325 -9.52 -17.36 8.55
C PHE A 325 -9.67 -17.22 7.03
N SER A 326 -8.65 -17.66 6.29
CA SER A 326 -8.66 -17.68 4.83
C SER A 326 -8.10 -19.01 4.32
N SER A 327 -8.72 -19.56 3.30
CA SER A 327 -8.26 -20.75 2.59
C SER A 327 -8.34 -20.50 1.08
N ARG A 328 -7.25 -20.74 0.36
CA ARG A 328 -7.18 -20.57 -1.09
C ARG A 328 -6.53 -21.81 -1.71
N THR A 329 -7.18 -22.38 -2.71
CA THR A 329 -6.62 -23.50 -3.50
C THR A 329 -6.58 -23.09 -4.95
N VAL A 330 -5.45 -23.37 -5.61
CA VAL A 330 -5.28 -23.12 -7.04
C VAL A 330 -4.70 -24.37 -7.70
N ILE A 331 -5.30 -24.81 -8.79
CA ILE A 331 -4.79 -25.85 -9.66
C ILE A 331 -4.32 -25.17 -10.95
N HIS A 332 -3.12 -25.49 -11.37
CA HIS A 332 -2.48 -24.97 -12.56
C HIS A 332 -2.32 -26.06 -13.59
N PHE A 333 -2.73 -25.80 -14.80
CA PHE A 333 -2.44 -26.60 -15.98
C PHE A 333 -1.64 -25.76 -16.98
N LYS A 334 -0.56 -26.32 -17.52
CA LYS A 334 0.23 -25.69 -18.58
C LYS A 334 0.64 -26.71 -19.62
N LYS A 335 0.28 -26.42 -20.86
CA LYS A 335 0.71 -27.16 -22.06
C LYS A 335 1.13 -26.11 -23.09
N GLU A 336 1.88 -26.53 -24.12
CA GLU A 336 2.38 -25.65 -25.15
C GLU A 336 1.31 -24.68 -25.68
N GLY A 337 1.58 -23.38 -25.59
CA GLY A 337 0.68 -22.30 -26.03
C GLY A 337 -0.59 -22.09 -25.20
N PHE A 338 -0.89 -22.93 -24.21
CA PHE A 338 -2.10 -22.84 -23.39
C PHE A 338 -1.82 -23.03 -21.90
N SER A 339 -2.53 -22.29 -21.05
CA SER A 339 -2.53 -22.55 -19.62
C SER A 339 -3.88 -22.21 -19.00
N LEU A 340 -4.22 -22.93 -17.93
CA LEU A 340 -5.43 -22.76 -17.14
C LEU A 340 -5.06 -22.74 -15.66
N ASP A 341 -5.57 -21.75 -14.94
CA ASP A 341 -5.55 -21.69 -13.50
C ASP A 341 -7.01 -21.70 -13.01
N ALA A 342 -7.36 -22.56 -12.08
CA ALA A 342 -8.69 -22.63 -11.51
C ALA A 342 -8.62 -22.90 -10.01
N GLY A 343 -9.56 -22.36 -9.25
CA GLY A 343 -9.54 -22.55 -7.82
C GLY A 343 -10.64 -21.80 -7.09
N TYR A 344 -10.46 -21.73 -5.78
CA TYR A 344 -11.34 -20.96 -4.91
C TYR A 344 -10.54 -20.22 -3.82
N GLU A 345 -11.11 -19.16 -3.30
CA GLU A 345 -10.70 -18.47 -2.08
C GLU A 345 -11.91 -18.34 -1.16
N TYR A 346 -11.81 -18.92 0.02
CA TYR A 346 -12.79 -18.78 1.09
C TYR A 346 -12.21 -17.96 2.22
N GLN A 347 -12.97 -17.00 2.71
CA GLN A 347 -12.61 -16.17 3.87
C GLN A 347 -13.76 -16.12 4.85
N MET A 348 -13.45 -16.22 6.14
CA MET A 348 -14.41 -16.10 7.22
C MET A 348 -13.82 -15.20 8.31
N GLY A 349 -14.57 -14.21 8.73
CA GLY A 349 -14.20 -13.30 9.81
C GLY A 349 -15.33 -13.09 10.79
N LYS A 350 -14.98 -12.91 12.05
CA LYS A 350 -15.88 -12.47 13.10
C LYS A 350 -15.44 -11.10 13.60
N PHE A 351 -16.40 -10.28 13.93
CA PHE A 351 -16.16 -8.92 14.35
C PHE A 351 -16.98 -8.64 15.63
N ASP A 352 -16.31 -8.74 16.77
CA ASP A 352 -16.90 -8.49 18.08
C ASP A 352 -16.43 -7.13 18.59
N SER A 353 -17.35 -6.21 18.87
CA SER A 353 -17.01 -4.88 19.36
C SER A 353 -17.91 -4.40 20.47
N GLN A 354 -17.31 -3.65 21.39
CA GLN A 354 -17.97 -2.92 22.46
C GLN A 354 -17.57 -1.44 22.37
N THR A 355 -18.55 -0.56 22.37
CA THR A 355 -18.36 0.88 22.36
C THR A 355 -18.85 1.50 23.66
N PHE A 356 -17.97 2.27 24.28
CA PHE A 356 -18.18 2.97 25.55
C PHE A 356 -18.04 4.48 25.33
N GLY A 357 -18.51 5.29 26.26
CA GLY A 357 -18.07 6.68 26.38
C GLY A 357 -16.55 6.76 26.59
N ASN A 358 -15.91 7.84 26.12
CA ASN A 358 -14.49 8.10 26.39
C ASN A 358 -14.32 9.25 27.39
N ILE A 359 -13.66 8.98 28.51
CA ILE A 359 -13.24 9.99 29.47
C ILE A 359 -11.73 9.93 29.62
N LYS A 360 -11.02 10.86 28.93
CA LYS A 360 -9.54 10.99 29.01
C LYS A 360 -8.82 9.66 28.76
N GLY A 361 -9.21 8.94 27.69
CA GLY A 361 -8.61 7.67 27.29
C GLY A 361 -9.06 6.46 28.13
N ARG A 362 -10.10 6.59 28.97
CA ARG A 362 -10.66 5.50 29.77
C ARG A 362 -12.09 5.20 29.39
N LYS A 363 -12.48 3.93 29.54
CA LYS A 363 -13.86 3.49 29.34
C LYS A 363 -14.78 4.16 30.35
N ASP A 364 -15.90 4.67 29.85
CA ASP A 364 -17.02 5.12 30.63
C ASP A 364 -18.20 4.14 30.47
N THR A 365 -19.42 4.61 30.39
CA THR A 365 -20.63 3.81 30.21
C THR A 365 -20.65 3.08 28.89
N LEU A 366 -21.04 1.81 28.89
CA LEU A 366 -21.27 1.01 27.67
C LEU A 366 -22.43 1.64 26.87
N GLN A 367 -22.18 1.96 25.62
CA GLN A 367 -23.16 2.54 24.70
C GLN A 367 -23.86 1.46 23.88
N PHE A 368 -23.08 0.57 23.27
CA PHE A 368 -23.62 -0.56 22.51
C PHE A 368 -22.58 -1.66 22.32
N THR A 369 -23.06 -2.87 22.04
CA THR A 369 -22.26 -4.03 21.62
C THR A 369 -22.71 -4.47 20.23
N GLN A 370 -21.76 -4.85 19.38
CA GLN A 370 -22.05 -5.35 18.04
C GLN A 370 -21.19 -6.57 17.76
N ASN A 371 -21.85 -7.65 17.35
CA ASN A 371 -21.22 -8.88 16.93
C ASN A 371 -21.69 -9.14 15.50
N THR A 372 -20.75 -9.42 14.60
CA THR A 372 -21.06 -9.65 13.18
C THR A 372 -20.13 -10.69 12.63
N SER A 373 -20.65 -11.63 11.88
CA SER A 373 -19.86 -12.57 11.09
C SER A 373 -19.96 -12.23 9.59
N ILE A 374 -18.88 -12.51 8.88
CA ILE A 374 -18.80 -12.30 7.45
C ILE A 374 -18.09 -13.48 6.79
N GLN A 375 -18.61 -13.91 5.67
CA GLN A 375 -18.02 -14.96 4.87
C GLN A 375 -17.99 -14.54 3.41
N GLN A 376 -16.93 -14.91 2.71
CA GLN A 376 -16.77 -14.71 1.29
C GLN A 376 -16.27 -16.01 0.65
N LEU A 377 -16.84 -16.37 -0.49
CA LEU A 377 -16.34 -17.45 -1.36
C LEU A 377 -16.18 -16.91 -2.77
N SER A 378 -14.99 -16.97 -3.30
CA SER A 378 -14.67 -16.63 -4.69
C SER A 378 -14.19 -17.88 -5.41
N SER A 379 -14.98 -18.43 -6.31
CA SER A 379 -14.57 -19.50 -7.22
C SER A 379 -14.14 -18.88 -8.53
N PHE A 380 -12.93 -19.18 -9.01
CA PHE A 380 -12.33 -18.46 -10.13
C PHE A 380 -11.66 -19.41 -11.14
N PHE A 381 -11.53 -18.90 -12.36
CA PHE A 381 -10.68 -19.49 -13.40
C PHE A 381 -9.96 -18.40 -14.18
N GLN A 382 -8.84 -18.77 -14.78
CA GLN A 382 -8.10 -17.96 -15.74
C GLN A 382 -7.50 -18.87 -16.80
N SER A 383 -7.85 -18.65 -18.05
CA SER A 383 -7.23 -19.31 -19.20
C SER A 383 -6.38 -18.31 -19.98
N GLU A 384 -5.27 -18.80 -20.53
CA GLU A 384 -4.38 -18.01 -21.37
C GLU A 384 -4.01 -18.84 -22.59
N TYR A 385 -4.12 -18.20 -23.76
CA TYR A 385 -3.74 -18.77 -25.02
C TYR A 385 -2.73 -17.88 -25.75
N ALA A 386 -1.53 -18.39 -25.91
CA ALA A 386 -0.40 -17.76 -26.60
C ALA A 386 0.08 -18.60 -27.80
N GLY A 387 -0.82 -19.39 -28.42
CA GLY A 387 -0.52 -20.25 -29.57
C GLY A 387 -0.50 -19.51 -30.92
N LEU A 388 -0.98 -18.25 -30.97
CA LEU A 388 -0.91 -17.43 -32.16
C LEU A 388 0.32 -16.52 -32.11
N GLU A 389 1.04 -16.46 -33.20
CA GLU A 389 2.23 -15.60 -33.30
C GLU A 389 1.92 -14.14 -32.98
N ASN A 390 2.67 -13.58 -32.05
CA ASN A 390 2.55 -12.20 -31.57
C ASN A 390 1.22 -11.83 -30.88
N TRP A 391 0.39 -12.82 -30.49
CA TRP A 391 -0.82 -12.58 -29.74
C TRP A 391 -0.86 -13.38 -28.44
N ASN A 392 -1.44 -12.78 -27.40
CA ASN A 392 -1.75 -13.46 -26.16
C ASN A 392 -3.16 -13.06 -25.73
N PHE A 393 -4.02 -14.04 -25.50
CA PHE A 393 -5.40 -13.87 -25.06
C PHE A 393 -5.53 -14.43 -23.65
N LEU A 394 -6.11 -13.64 -22.77
CA LEU A 394 -6.38 -14.04 -21.39
C LEU A 394 -7.84 -13.80 -21.08
N LEU A 395 -8.54 -14.87 -20.73
CA LEU A 395 -9.91 -14.86 -20.25
C LEU A 395 -9.93 -15.32 -18.80
N SER A 396 -10.52 -14.56 -17.91
CA SER A 396 -10.72 -14.95 -16.52
C SER A 396 -12.10 -14.56 -16.01
N GLY A 397 -12.54 -15.22 -14.97
CA GLY A 397 -13.79 -14.92 -14.32
C GLY A 397 -13.87 -15.50 -12.92
N SER A 398 -14.63 -14.85 -12.05
CA SER A 398 -14.95 -15.40 -10.73
C SER A 398 -16.42 -15.28 -10.43
N LEU A 399 -16.95 -16.29 -9.75
CA LEU A 399 -18.25 -16.26 -9.10
C LEU A 399 -18.04 -16.05 -7.61
N ASN A 400 -18.60 -14.96 -7.10
CA ASN A 400 -18.35 -14.48 -5.77
C ASN A 400 -19.63 -14.48 -4.96
N HIS A 401 -19.58 -15.11 -3.80
CA HIS A 401 -20.65 -15.15 -2.83
C HIS A 401 -20.21 -14.40 -1.57
N TYR A 402 -21.10 -13.60 -1.03
CA TYR A 402 -20.88 -12.80 0.14
C TYR A 402 -22.04 -12.96 1.12
N TRP A 403 -21.76 -13.37 2.36
CA TRP A 403 -22.75 -13.57 3.41
C TRP A 403 -22.42 -12.73 4.63
N THR A 404 -23.42 -12.08 5.17
CA THR A 404 -23.42 -11.50 6.49
C THR A 404 -24.70 -11.92 7.20
N GLU A 405 -24.76 -11.77 8.51
CA GLU A 405 -26.00 -12.01 9.27
C GLU A 405 -27.16 -11.12 8.80
N TYR A 406 -26.85 -10.08 8.04
CA TYR A 406 -27.75 -8.97 7.77
C TYR A 406 -28.08 -8.76 6.29
N GLN A 407 -27.36 -9.41 5.39
CA GLN A 407 -27.60 -9.31 3.94
C GLN A 407 -27.76 -10.68 3.34
N ASN A 408 -28.76 -10.84 2.48
CA ASN A 408 -28.93 -12.04 1.69
C ASN A 408 -27.72 -12.26 0.78
N ASN A 409 -27.41 -13.55 0.55
CA ASN A 409 -26.36 -13.97 -0.35
C ASN A 409 -26.59 -13.42 -1.76
N GLU A 410 -25.71 -12.54 -2.22
CA GLU A 410 -25.68 -12.05 -3.59
C GLU A 410 -24.54 -12.76 -4.33
N ALA A 411 -24.87 -13.45 -5.40
CA ALA A 411 -23.89 -14.04 -6.30
C ALA A 411 -23.46 -13.00 -7.35
N ILE A 412 -22.17 -12.65 -7.39
CA ILE A 412 -21.63 -11.65 -8.31
C ILE A 412 -20.63 -12.32 -9.24
N PHE A 413 -20.93 -12.30 -10.55
CA PHE A 413 -19.98 -12.76 -11.57
C PHE A 413 -19.11 -11.61 -12.06
N SER A 414 -17.77 -11.80 -12.03
CA SER A 414 -16.79 -10.81 -12.44
C SER A 414 -15.91 -11.34 -13.59
N PRO A 415 -16.33 -11.14 -14.84
CA PRO A 415 -15.54 -11.51 -16.01
C PRO A 415 -14.45 -10.51 -16.33
N ARG A 416 -13.39 -11.01 -17.00
CA ARG A 416 -12.29 -10.21 -17.52
C ARG A 416 -11.75 -10.82 -18.80
N LEU A 417 -11.53 -9.99 -19.81
CA LEU A 417 -10.82 -10.31 -21.05
C LEU A 417 -9.63 -9.36 -21.20
N SER A 418 -8.47 -9.93 -21.52
CA SER A 418 -7.29 -9.14 -21.90
C SER A 418 -6.67 -9.71 -23.15
N ILE A 419 -6.26 -8.84 -24.07
CA ILE A 419 -5.62 -9.17 -25.33
C ILE A 419 -4.33 -8.40 -25.41
N ILE A 420 -3.21 -9.09 -25.66
CA ILE A 420 -1.91 -8.48 -25.89
C ILE A 420 -1.49 -8.73 -27.33
N ARG A 421 -1.14 -7.68 -28.06
CA ARG A 421 -0.50 -7.74 -29.38
C ARG A 421 0.96 -7.31 -29.25
N TYR A 422 1.88 -8.23 -29.48
CA TYR A 422 3.31 -7.91 -29.57
C TYR A 422 3.59 -7.30 -30.95
N LEU A 423 4.08 -6.06 -30.97
CA LEU A 423 4.52 -5.37 -32.18
C LEU A 423 5.88 -5.89 -32.60
N ASN A 424 6.71 -6.22 -31.62
CA ASN A 424 7.99 -6.90 -31.74
C ASN A 424 8.37 -7.45 -30.34
N LYS A 425 9.57 -8.04 -30.21
CA LYS A 425 10.06 -8.63 -28.95
C LYS A 425 10.18 -7.64 -27.78
N ASN A 426 10.16 -6.34 -28.05
CA ASN A 426 10.39 -5.28 -27.07
C ASN A 426 9.19 -4.36 -26.86
N GLN A 427 8.10 -4.52 -27.62
CA GLN A 427 6.96 -3.61 -27.58
C GLN A 427 5.64 -4.35 -27.74
N ASN A 428 4.64 -3.92 -26.99
CA ASN A 428 3.28 -4.42 -27.15
C ASN A 428 2.22 -3.35 -26.89
N ILE A 429 1.03 -3.64 -27.41
CA ILE A 429 -0.22 -2.95 -27.07
C ILE A 429 -1.12 -3.98 -26.42
N SER A 430 -1.77 -3.62 -25.33
CA SER A 430 -2.76 -4.49 -24.68
C SER A 430 -4.08 -3.76 -24.44
N PHE A 431 -5.17 -4.49 -24.63
CA PHE A 431 -6.52 -4.05 -24.33
C PHE A 431 -7.08 -4.94 -23.22
N LYS A 432 -7.77 -4.33 -22.25
CA LYS A 432 -8.45 -5.05 -21.15
C LYS A 432 -9.85 -4.50 -20.95
N ILE A 433 -10.80 -5.42 -20.79
CA ILE A 433 -12.13 -5.14 -20.24
C ILE A 433 -12.34 -6.03 -19.01
N ALA A 434 -12.73 -5.44 -17.89
CA ALA A 434 -12.92 -6.16 -16.63
C ALA A 434 -14.10 -5.61 -15.86
N ASN A 435 -14.92 -6.51 -15.33
CA ASN A 435 -15.93 -6.15 -14.33
C ASN A 435 -15.29 -6.21 -12.94
N GLY A 436 -15.50 -5.18 -12.14
CA GLY A 436 -15.08 -5.10 -10.75
C GLY A 436 -16.28 -4.93 -9.82
N PHE A 437 -16.15 -5.48 -8.63
CA PHE A 437 -17.12 -5.27 -7.57
C PHE A 437 -16.41 -5.13 -6.22
N SER A 438 -17.09 -4.50 -5.27
CA SER A 438 -16.63 -4.45 -3.89
C SER A 438 -17.83 -4.39 -2.95
N PRO A 439 -18.07 -5.43 -2.13
CA PRO A 439 -19.14 -5.42 -1.14
C PRO A 439 -18.83 -4.39 -0.05
N PRO A 440 -19.83 -3.94 0.70
CA PRO A 440 -19.60 -3.13 1.88
C PRO A 440 -18.71 -3.85 2.87
N SER A 441 -17.72 -3.15 3.41
CA SER A 441 -16.93 -3.65 4.53
C SER A 441 -17.75 -3.61 5.82
N ILE A 442 -17.35 -4.41 6.83
CA ILE A 442 -18.02 -4.37 8.15
C ILE A 442 -18.03 -2.95 8.72
N ALA A 443 -16.94 -2.20 8.57
CA ALA A 443 -16.87 -0.84 9.09
C ALA A 443 -17.81 0.13 8.37
N GLU A 444 -18.18 -0.14 7.11
CA GLU A 444 -19.15 0.66 6.35
C GLU A 444 -20.61 0.30 6.71
N LEU A 445 -20.87 -0.98 6.98
CA LEU A 445 -22.18 -1.42 7.47
C LEU A 445 -22.49 -0.90 8.88
N ARG A 446 -21.45 -0.52 9.63
CA ARG A 446 -21.54 -0.10 11.04
C ARG A 446 -21.24 1.39 11.18
N PRO A 447 -22.24 2.27 11.10
CA PRO A 447 -22.05 3.67 11.42
C PRO A 447 -21.69 3.86 12.91
N SER A 448 -21.04 4.97 13.22
CA SER A 448 -20.63 5.32 14.59
C SER A 448 -21.82 5.56 15.54
N THR A 449 -23.05 5.46 15.04
CA THR A 449 -24.30 5.55 15.82
C THR A 449 -24.76 4.23 16.42
N GLY A 450 -24.10 3.12 16.05
CA GLY A 450 -24.45 1.78 16.54
C GLY A 450 -25.57 1.06 15.77
N THR A 451 -26.22 1.71 14.81
CA THR A 451 -27.23 1.08 13.93
C THR A 451 -26.58 0.50 12.68
N ILE A 452 -26.93 -0.73 12.30
CA ILE A 452 -26.37 -1.37 11.09
C ILE A 452 -27.13 -0.91 9.85
N ASN A 453 -26.41 -0.52 8.79
CA ASN A 453 -27.00 -0.14 7.53
C ASN A 453 -27.13 -1.34 6.58
N TYR A 454 -28.24 -2.04 6.64
CA TYR A 454 -28.53 -3.20 5.77
C TYR A 454 -28.83 -2.84 4.31
N LYS A 455 -29.05 -1.57 4.00
CA LYS A 455 -29.42 -1.11 2.66
C LYS A 455 -28.23 -0.81 1.77
N LEU A 456 -27.02 -0.87 2.33
CA LEU A 456 -25.81 -0.58 1.59
C LEU A 456 -25.50 -1.71 0.61
N LYS A 457 -25.44 -1.38 -0.68
CA LYS A 457 -25.19 -2.33 -1.77
C LYS A 457 -23.71 -2.39 -2.15
N ALA A 458 -23.31 -3.50 -2.77
CA ALA A 458 -21.98 -3.62 -3.36
C ALA A 458 -21.79 -2.65 -4.53
N GLU A 459 -20.62 -2.00 -4.61
CA GLU A 459 -20.20 -1.28 -5.81
C GLU A 459 -19.94 -2.27 -6.94
N LYS A 460 -20.33 -1.92 -8.19
CA LYS A 460 -20.10 -2.75 -9.38
C LYS A 460 -19.81 -1.85 -10.58
N GLY A 461 -18.87 -2.27 -11.44
CA GLY A 461 -18.56 -1.44 -12.59
C GLY A 461 -17.68 -2.11 -13.64
N TRP A 462 -17.61 -1.46 -14.81
CA TRP A 462 -16.80 -1.91 -15.93
C TRP A 462 -15.60 -0.98 -16.14
N ASN A 463 -14.42 -1.60 -16.21
CA ASN A 463 -13.17 -0.92 -16.53
C ASN A 463 -12.71 -1.32 -17.94
N TYR A 464 -12.41 -0.32 -18.76
CA TYR A 464 -11.80 -0.43 -20.07
C TYR A 464 -10.41 0.16 -20.01
N GLU A 465 -9.40 -0.54 -20.52
CA GLU A 465 -8.03 -0.12 -20.42
C GLU A 465 -7.27 -0.42 -21.71
N LEU A 466 -6.50 0.56 -22.20
CA LEU A 466 -5.56 0.42 -23.31
C LEU A 466 -4.17 0.76 -22.78
N SER A 467 -3.21 -0.13 -23.01
CA SER A 467 -1.83 0.06 -22.57
C SER A 467 -0.88 -0.09 -23.75
N TYR A 468 0.14 0.77 -23.80
CA TYR A 468 1.29 0.63 -24.68
C TYR A 468 2.56 0.55 -23.86
N ARG A 469 3.31 -0.52 -24.01
CA ARG A 469 4.56 -0.78 -23.29
C ARG A 469 5.69 -1.05 -24.22
N GLY A 470 6.87 -0.64 -23.83
CA GLY A 470 8.05 -0.94 -24.61
C GLY A 470 9.35 -0.68 -23.87
N GLN A 471 10.40 -1.24 -24.45
CA GLN A 471 11.78 -1.03 -24.05
C GLN A 471 12.67 -0.92 -25.27
N THR A 472 13.82 -0.26 -25.16
CA THR A 472 14.86 -0.25 -26.18
C THR A 472 15.57 -1.61 -26.28
N ASN A 473 16.26 -1.86 -27.39
CA ASN A 473 16.97 -3.13 -27.59
C ASN A 473 18.07 -3.38 -26.53
N ASP A 474 18.73 -2.32 -26.07
CA ASP A 474 19.73 -2.34 -25.00
C ASP A 474 19.08 -2.36 -23.58
N LYS A 475 17.73 -2.37 -23.51
CA LYS A 475 16.93 -2.37 -22.29
C LYS A 475 17.23 -1.20 -21.33
N ARG A 476 17.81 -0.11 -21.82
CA ARG A 476 18.13 1.06 -21.01
C ARG A 476 16.96 2.02 -20.82
N PHE A 477 15.99 1.99 -21.72
CA PHE A 477 14.82 2.85 -21.64
C PHE A 477 13.55 2.01 -21.71
N HIS A 478 12.70 2.14 -20.67
CA HIS A 478 11.38 1.50 -20.56
C HIS A 478 10.31 2.59 -20.51
N TRP A 479 9.19 2.33 -21.18
CA TRP A 479 8.02 3.21 -21.13
C TRP A 479 6.72 2.42 -21.00
N GLU A 480 5.79 2.99 -20.28
CA GLU A 480 4.43 2.48 -20.16
C GLU A 480 3.46 3.65 -20.20
N LEU A 481 2.48 3.58 -21.11
CA LEU A 481 1.36 4.49 -21.23
C LEU A 481 0.07 3.70 -21.06
N ASN A 482 -0.78 4.10 -20.11
CA ASN A 482 -2.08 3.48 -19.86
C ASN A 482 -3.18 4.54 -19.96
N ALA A 483 -4.20 4.28 -20.78
CA ALA A 483 -5.45 5.03 -20.79
C ALA A 483 -6.56 4.13 -20.26
N TYR A 484 -7.38 4.62 -19.36
CA TYR A 484 -8.46 3.84 -18.77
C TYR A 484 -9.72 4.65 -18.52
N GLN A 485 -10.85 3.94 -18.49
CA GLN A 485 -12.15 4.45 -18.09
C GLN A 485 -12.84 3.40 -17.23
N PHE A 486 -13.20 3.77 -16.01
CA PHE A 486 -13.95 2.95 -15.08
C PHE A 486 -15.28 3.60 -14.75
N GLU A 487 -16.37 2.94 -15.14
CA GLU A 487 -17.75 3.35 -14.85
C GLU A 487 -18.24 2.49 -13.67
N LEU A 488 -18.45 3.12 -12.52
CA LEU A 488 -18.80 2.48 -11.27
C LEU A 488 -20.20 2.87 -10.85
N ASN A 489 -21.03 1.88 -10.54
CA ASN A 489 -22.39 2.04 -10.03
C ASN A 489 -22.44 1.72 -8.54
N GLU A 490 -23.42 2.26 -7.83
CA GLU A 490 -23.65 2.07 -6.40
C GLU A 490 -22.39 2.44 -5.58
N THR A 491 -21.66 3.47 -6.02
CA THR A 491 -20.44 3.94 -5.33
C THR A 491 -20.73 4.25 -3.87
N ILE A 492 -19.92 3.67 -2.97
CA ILE A 492 -20.08 3.89 -1.53
C ILE A 492 -19.28 5.14 -1.13
N ALA A 493 -19.92 6.06 -0.42
CA ALA A 493 -19.30 7.28 0.06
C ALA A 493 -19.57 7.50 1.56
N LEU A 494 -18.56 8.06 2.23
CA LEU A 494 -18.65 8.47 3.62
C LEU A 494 -19.52 9.73 3.75
N ARG A 495 -20.40 9.72 4.76
CA ARG A 495 -21.19 10.86 5.23
C ARG A 495 -21.01 11.05 6.72
N ARG A 496 -21.37 12.24 7.19
CA ARG A 496 -21.39 12.55 8.61
C ARG A 496 -22.72 13.16 9.02
N THR A 497 -23.23 12.70 10.15
CA THR A 497 -24.38 13.34 10.83
C THR A 497 -23.98 14.69 11.40
N ALA A 498 -24.96 15.54 11.75
CA ALA A 498 -24.70 16.87 12.32
C ALA A 498 -23.88 16.81 13.63
N ASP A 499 -24.00 15.72 14.39
CA ASP A 499 -23.22 15.42 15.60
C ASP A 499 -21.87 14.74 15.29
N GLY A 500 -21.49 14.60 14.00
CA GLY A 500 -20.19 14.11 13.55
C GLY A 500 -20.02 12.59 13.51
N ALA A 501 -21.11 11.81 13.60
CA ALA A 501 -21.02 10.37 13.43
C ALA A 501 -20.83 9.99 11.97
N ASP A 502 -19.89 9.08 11.69
CA ASP A 502 -19.68 8.56 10.35
C ASP A 502 -20.76 7.54 9.96
N TYR A 503 -21.27 7.63 8.74
CA TYR A 503 -22.13 6.64 8.12
C TYR A 503 -21.88 6.58 6.61
N TYR A 504 -22.32 5.51 5.95
CA TYR A 504 -22.05 5.29 4.53
C TYR A 504 -23.35 5.15 3.74
N VAL A 505 -23.32 5.62 2.50
CA VAL A 505 -24.43 5.55 1.56
C VAL A 505 -23.92 5.20 0.16
N ASN A 506 -24.77 4.59 -0.66
CA ASN A 506 -24.51 4.51 -2.09
C ASN A 506 -24.87 5.85 -2.75
N VAL A 507 -23.96 6.40 -3.55
CA VAL A 507 -24.07 7.71 -4.20
C VAL A 507 -24.25 7.59 -5.72
N GLY A 508 -25.01 6.60 -6.18
CA GLY A 508 -25.30 6.42 -7.60
C GLY A 508 -24.07 6.04 -8.43
N GLN A 509 -23.75 6.84 -9.46
CA GLN A 509 -22.74 6.51 -10.46
C GLN A 509 -21.55 7.45 -10.43
N THR A 510 -20.34 6.89 -10.67
CA THR A 510 -19.13 7.66 -10.89
C THR A 510 -18.40 7.21 -12.16
N SER A 511 -17.73 8.16 -12.82
CA SER A 511 -16.87 7.91 -13.99
C SER A 511 -15.45 8.31 -13.63
N GLN A 512 -14.53 7.38 -13.79
CA GLN A 512 -13.10 7.57 -13.49
C GLN A 512 -12.29 7.37 -14.77
N LYS A 513 -11.87 8.47 -15.40
CA LYS A 513 -11.06 8.47 -16.62
C LYS A 513 -9.66 8.95 -16.29
N GLY A 514 -8.65 8.26 -16.80
CA GLY A 514 -7.28 8.67 -16.56
C GLY A 514 -6.29 8.24 -17.62
N LEU A 515 -5.15 8.95 -17.60
CA LEU A 515 -3.96 8.64 -18.38
C LEU A 515 -2.78 8.54 -17.42
N GLU A 516 -2.02 7.46 -17.52
CA GLU A 516 -0.84 7.20 -16.71
C GLU A 516 0.36 7.02 -17.63
N LEU A 517 1.47 7.69 -17.29
CA LEU A 517 2.76 7.57 -18.00
C LEU A 517 3.83 7.19 -16.98
N SER A 518 4.60 6.16 -17.28
CA SER A 518 5.80 5.77 -16.53
C SER A 518 6.97 5.63 -17.47
N LEU A 519 8.09 6.30 -17.17
CA LEU A 519 9.33 6.23 -17.91
C LEU A 519 10.47 5.85 -16.97
N ASN A 520 11.32 4.93 -17.39
CA ASN A 520 12.50 4.50 -16.65
C ASN A 520 13.70 4.51 -17.60
N TYR A 521 14.71 5.31 -17.30
CA TYR A 521 15.89 5.49 -18.14
C TYR A 521 17.17 5.27 -17.34
N LEU A 522 17.94 4.27 -17.76
CA LEU A 522 19.28 4.01 -17.28
C LEU A 522 20.29 4.73 -18.16
N ALA A 523 20.61 5.98 -17.82
CA ALA A 523 21.53 6.83 -18.59
C ALA A 523 22.96 6.26 -18.59
N SER A 524 23.38 5.65 -17.47
CA SER A 524 24.62 4.88 -17.34
C SER A 524 24.46 3.81 -16.27
N SER A 525 25.44 2.92 -16.09
CA SER A 525 25.47 1.96 -14.97
C SER A 525 25.35 2.61 -13.57
N HIS A 526 25.59 3.92 -13.49
CA HIS A 526 25.63 4.69 -12.25
C HIS A 526 24.48 5.70 -12.10
N LEU A 527 23.70 5.96 -13.17
CA LEU A 527 22.68 7.01 -13.17
C LEU A 527 21.38 6.52 -13.80
N GLN A 528 20.32 6.53 -13.02
CA GLN A 528 18.97 6.13 -13.42
C GLN A 528 17.96 7.23 -13.10
N PHE A 529 17.08 7.47 -14.04
CA PHE A 529 15.93 8.36 -13.93
C PHE A 529 14.65 7.55 -13.99
N PHE A 530 13.73 7.83 -13.12
CA PHE A 530 12.39 7.28 -13.17
C PHE A 530 11.39 8.42 -13.02
N THR A 531 10.35 8.44 -13.85
CA THR A 531 9.25 9.39 -13.72
C THR A 531 7.92 8.69 -13.91
N ALA A 532 6.92 9.12 -13.14
CA ALA A 532 5.56 8.62 -13.20
C ALA A 532 4.58 9.78 -13.09
N SER A 533 3.66 9.88 -14.06
CA SER A 533 2.66 10.94 -14.14
C SER A 533 1.27 10.34 -14.23
N SER A 534 0.29 10.97 -13.59
CA SER A 534 -1.12 10.58 -13.65
C SER A 534 -1.99 11.80 -13.91
N PHE A 535 -2.80 11.71 -14.96
CA PHE A 535 -3.85 12.67 -15.27
C PHE A 535 -5.20 12.01 -14.98
N GLN A 536 -6.05 12.64 -14.16
CA GLN A 536 -7.25 12.05 -13.63
C GLN A 536 -8.43 13.01 -13.80
N ASN A 537 -9.52 12.54 -14.43
CA ASN A 537 -10.78 13.24 -14.52
C ASN A 537 -11.89 12.35 -13.98
N TYR A 538 -12.03 12.37 -12.67
CA TYR A 538 -12.99 11.54 -11.94
C TYR A 538 -14.18 12.40 -11.51
N ARG A 539 -15.41 11.96 -11.86
CA ARG A 539 -16.63 12.74 -11.62
C ARG A 539 -17.77 11.88 -11.11
N PHE A 540 -18.61 12.49 -10.31
CA PHE A 540 -19.94 11.98 -10.03
C PHE A 540 -20.81 12.10 -11.29
N LYS A 541 -21.40 11.00 -11.76
CA LYS A 541 -22.31 10.98 -12.91
C LYS A 541 -23.77 11.09 -12.54
N ASP A 542 -24.14 10.45 -11.44
CA ASP A 542 -25.50 10.51 -10.89
C ASP A 542 -25.35 10.50 -9.36
N TYR A 543 -25.52 11.69 -8.79
CA TYR A 543 -25.41 11.82 -7.35
C TYR A 543 -26.27 12.98 -6.83
N THR A 544 -27.29 12.63 -6.06
CA THR A 544 -28.13 13.58 -5.34
C THR A 544 -28.15 13.21 -3.85
N SER A 545 -27.85 14.15 -2.98
CA SER A 545 -27.93 14.00 -1.53
C SER A 545 -28.95 14.97 -0.96
N LEU A 546 -29.96 14.43 -0.30
CA LEU A 546 -31.14 15.20 0.14
C LEU A 546 -31.79 15.92 -1.06
N THR A 547 -31.66 17.23 -1.11
CA THR A 547 -32.22 18.08 -2.20
C THR A 547 -31.15 18.65 -3.12
N LYS A 548 -29.84 18.33 -2.86
CA LYS A 548 -28.73 18.93 -3.60
C LYS A 548 -28.09 17.92 -4.54
N SER A 549 -28.02 18.27 -5.83
CA SER A 549 -27.28 17.47 -6.82
C SER A 549 -25.80 17.83 -6.83
N TYR A 550 -24.95 16.81 -6.87
CA TYR A 550 -23.51 16.91 -7.04
C TYR A 550 -23.04 16.29 -8.36
N THR A 551 -23.98 15.95 -9.23
CA THR A 551 -23.71 15.43 -10.57
C THR A 551 -22.81 16.38 -11.36
N GLY A 552 -21.75 15.85 -11.97
CA GLY A 552 -20.72 16.60 -12.67
C GLY A 552 -19.55 17.09 -11.82
N ASN A 553 -19.69 17.13 -10.49
CA ASN A 553 -18.59 17.49 -9.60
C ASN A 553 -17.46 16.46 -9.65
N PHE A 554 -16.24 16.92 -9.37
CA PHE A 554 -15.07 16.03 -9.19
C PHE A 554 -15.23 15.14 -7.97
N LEU A 555 -14.73 13.92 -8.06
CA LEU A 555 -14.68 13.00 -6.90
C LEU A 555 -13.80 13.57 -5.79
N THR A 556 -14.37 13.61 -4.61
CA THR A 556 -13.71 14.08 -3.40
C THR A 556 -12.45 13.27 -3.10
N GLY A 557 -11.35 13.95 -2.73
CA GLY A 557 -10.09 13.32 -2.35
C GLY A 557 -9.24 12.82 -3.53
N THR A 558 -9.58 13.21 -4.76
CA THR A 558 -8.80 12.85 -5.96
C THR A 558 -8.14 14.09 -6.56
N SER A 559 -6.86 13.98 -6.92
CA SER A 559 -6.09 15.05 -7.57
C SER A 559 -6.16 14.91 -9.08
N PRO A 560 -6.38 15.98 -9.85
CA PRO A 560 -6.42 15.91 -11.31
C PRO A 560 -5.07 15.57 -11.94
N PHE A 561 -3.97 15.91 -11.26
CA PHE A 561 -2.62 15.61 -11.73
C PHE A 561 -1.69 15.27 -10.58
N SER A 562 -0.84 14.24 -10.79
CA SER A 562 0.26 13.93 -9.90
C SER A 562 1.49 13.52 -10.69
N GLN A 563 2.66 13.84 -10.17
CA GLN A 563 3.95 13.58 -10.79
C GLN A 563 4.95 13.13 -9.74
N SER A 564 5.69 12.07 -10.04
CA SER A 564 6.89 11.67 -9.33
C SER A 564 8.09 11.74 -10.27
N PHE A 565 9.18 12.28 -9.80
CA PHE A 565 10.48 12.25 -10.47
C PHE A 565 11.54 11.74 -9.50
N LEU A 566 12.25 10.69 -9.87
CA LEU A 566 13.25 10.02 -9.07
C LEU A 566 14.57 9.96 -9.81
N VAL A 567 15.65 10.34 -9.14
CA VAL A 567 17.03 10.18 -9.59
C VAL A 567 17.77 9.28 -8.62
N LEU A 568 18.34 8.19 -9.15
CA LEU A 568 19.23 7.30 -8.43
C LEU A 568 20.63 7.44 -9.05
N TRP A 569 21.56 7.99 -8.29
CA TRP A 569 22.91 8.25 -8.73
C TRP A 569 23.94 7.60 -7.82
N SER A 570 24.91 6.92 -8.40
CA SER A 570 26.06 6.33 -7.70
C SER A 570 27.34 7.00 -8.20
N PRO A 571 27.68 8.21 -7.71
CA PRO A 571 28.86 8.94 -8.18
C PRO A 571 30.16 8.22 -7.92
N LEU A 572 30.19 7.39 -6.88
CA LEU A 572 31.30 6.54 -6.50
C LEU A 572 30.79 5.13 -6.18
N PRO A 573 31.64 4.08 -6.27
CA PRO A 573 31.21 2.68 -6.06
C PRO A 573 30.53 2.42 -4.70
N ASN A 574 30.88 3.17 -3.69
CA ASN A 574 30.38 3.02 -2.32
C ASN A 574 29.36 4.10 -1.90
N ILE A 575 29.03 5.06 -2.78
CA ILE A 575 28.09 6.13 -2.51
C ILE A 575 26.90 6.01 -3.43
N ASN A 576 25.70 5.97 -2.84
CA ASN A 576 24.43 6.05 -3.54
C ASN A 576 23.68 7.30 -3.09
N TRP A 577 23.21 8.09 -4.03
CA TRP A 577 22.39 9.27 -3.79
C TRP A 577 21.05 9.11 -4.49
N SER A 578 19.99 9.11 -3.72
CA SER A 578 18.61 9.09 -4.21
C SER A 578 17.93 10.43 -3.96
N ASN A 579 17.25 10.93 -4.98
CA ASN A 579 16.44 12.15 -4.92
C ASN A 579 15.07 11.85 -5.47
N GLN A 580 14.04 12.25 -4.73
CA GLN A 580 12.65 12.09 -5.12
C GLN A 580 11.93 13.43 -5.04
N TYR A 581 11.32 13.85 -6.12
CA TYR A 581 10.42 14.98 -6.18
C TYR A 581 9.00 14.47 -6.43
N LEU A 582 8.07 14.85 -5.57
CA LEU A 582 6.65 14.50 -5.64
C LEU A 582 5.84 15.79 -5.81
N PHE A 583 5.07 15.87 -6.85
CA PHE A 583 4.06 16.90 -7.07
C PHE A 583 2.67 16.27 -7.01
N THR A 584 1.79 16.86 -6.23
CA THR A 584 0.37 16.53 -6.19
C THR A 584 -0.39 17.83 -6.37
N ASP A 585 -1.23 17.90 -7.40
CA ASP A 585 -2.08 19.04 -7.65
C ASP A 585 -3.20 19.13 -6.60
N TYR A 586 -3.96 20.24 -6.62
CA TYR A 586 -5.06 20.42 -5.68
C TYR A 586 -6.04 19.23 -5.70
N LEU A 587 -6.82 19.09 -4.64
CA LEU A 587 -7.95 18.16 -4.60
C LEU A 587 -9.11 18.74 -3.80
N TYR A 588 -10.32 18.34 -4.15
CA TYR A 588 -11.52 18.75 -3.42
C TYR A 588 -11.68 17.95 -2.12
N LEU A 589 -12.02 18.65 -1.05
CA LEU A 589 -12.15 18.11 0.30
C LEU A 589 -13.59 17.70 0.65
N ASN A 590 -14.55 18.13 -0.18
CA ASN A 590 -15.96 17.77 -0.04
C ASN A 590 -16.64 17.56 -1.40
N ASP A 591 -17.79 16.89 -1.39
CA ASP A 591 -18.52 16.54 -2.61
C ASP A 591 -19.14 17.76 -3.32
N ALA A 592 -19.32 18.86 -2.61
CA ALA A 592 -19.77 20.13 -3.19
C ALA A 592 -18.68 20.83 -4.00
N ASN A 593 -17.42 20.38 -3.91
CA ASN A 593 -16.25 20.99 -4.52
C ASN A 593 -16.03 22.46 -4.08
N THR A 594 -16.43 22.82 -2.86
CA THR A 594 -16.28 24.18 -2.31
C THR A 594 -14.95 24.40 -1.60
N ASP A 595 -14.37 23.33 -1.03
CA ASP A 595 -13.14 23.39 -0.26
C ASP A 595 -12.06 22.57 -0.96
N ILE A 596 -10.85 23.10 -1.00
CA ILE A 596 -9.70 22.47 -1.65
C ILE A 596 -8.52 22.29 -0.70
N LEU A 597 -7.77 21.21 -0.87
CA LEU A 597 -6.40 21.12 -0.40
C LEU A 597 -5.50 21.69 -1.49
N PRO A 598 -4.65 22.68 -1.21
CA PRO A 598 -3.70 23.22 -2.20
C PRO A 598 -2.74 22.15 -2.72
N ALA A 599 -2.18 22.41 -3.91
CA ALA A 599 -1.11 21.58 -4.48
C ALA A 599 0.11 21.54 -3.56
N SER A 600 0.84 20.42 -3.55
CA SER A 600 2.05 20.22 -2.76
C SER A 600 3.25 19.77 -3.58
N ARG A 601 4.45 20.15 -3.14
CA ARG A 601 5.75 19.88 -3.78
C ARG A 601 6.72 19.37 -2.74
N ILE A 602 6.94 18.07 -2.72
CA ILE A 602 7.78 17.42 -1.70
C ILE A 602 9.05 16.92 -2.35
N TRP A 603 10.19 17.34 -1.82
CA TRP A 603 11.50 16.85 -2.27
C TRP A 603 12.16 16.10 -1.12
N ASN A 604 12.47 14.82 -1.35
CA ASN A 604 13.20 13.95 -0.44
C ASN A 604 14.57 13.63 -1.02
N SER A 605 15.59 13.58 -0.18
CA SER A 605 16.96 13.26 -0.58
C SER A 605 17.62 12.35 0.44
N LYS A 606 18.35 11.32 -0.03
CA LYS A 606 19.08 10.39 0.82
C LYS A 606 20.43 10.06 0.23
N ILE A 607 21.47 10.12 1.04
CA ILE A 607 22.82 9.66 0.71
C ILE A 607 23.11 8.42 1.54
N THR A 608 23.66 7.40 0.91
CA THR A 608 24.06 6.13 1.53
C THR A 608 25.52 5.86 1.18
N TYR A 609 26.33 5.65 2.18
CA TYR A 609 27.66 5.10 2.07
C TYR A 609 27.65 3.62 2.44
N SER A 610 28.24 2.75 1.62
CA SER A 610 28.31 1.30 1.84
C SER A 610 29.75 0.85 1.84
N HIS A 611 30.18 0.20 2.93
CA HIS A 611 31.46 -0.49 3.04
C HIS A 611 31.21 -2.00 2.97
N GLN A 612 31.71 -2.67 1.93
CA GLN A 612 31.40 -4.09 1.67
C GLN A 612 32.61 -5.03 1.83
N THR A 613 33.75 -4.49 2.15
CA THR A 613 35.00 -5.26 2.33
C THR A 613 35.27 -5.56 3.80
N GLY A 614 35.93 -6.70 4.08
CA GLY A 614 36.27 -7.09 5.43
C GLY A 614 35.22 -7.94 6.15
N LYS A 615 35.44 -8.18 7.44
CA LYS A 615 34.62 -9.08 8.27
C LYS A 615 33.29 -8.47 8.71
N LEU A 616 33.12 -7.14 8.58
CA LEU A 616 31.98 -6.39 9.07
C LEU A 616 31.50 -5.37 8.02
N PRO A 617 30.78 -5.81 6.98
CA PRO A 617 30.14 -4.89 6.05
C PRO A 617 29.16 -3.97 6.77
N TYR A 618 29.13 -2.68 6.39
CA TYR A 618 28.18 -1.73 6.96
C TYR A 618 27.66 -0.72 5.94
N ARG A 619 26.51 -0.15 6.24
CA ARG A 619 25.93 1.00 5.53
C ARG A 619 25.63 2.12 6.51
N LEU A 620 26.04 3.32 6.14
CA LEU A 620 25.66 4.55 6.82
C LEU A 620 24.82 5.39 5.86
N TRP A 621 23.71 5.93 6.32
CA TRP A 621 22.91 6.85 5.49
C TRP A 621 22.40 8.04 6.27
N MET A 622 22.15 9.10 5.52
CA MET A 622 21.47 10.28 6.00
C MET A 622 20.40 10.67 4.99
N SER A 623 19.21 10.98 5.47
CA SER A 623 18.11 11.47 4.64
C SER A 623 17.53 12.77 5.16
N VAL A 624 17.00 13.55 4.22
CA VAL A 624 16.21 14.76 4.46
C VAL A 624 14.89 14.57 3.75
N ASP A 625 13.80 14.58 4.49
CA ASP A 625 12.46 14.56 3.94
C ASP A 625 11.90 16.00 3.92
N ASN A 626 11.08 16.32 2.90
CA ASN A 626 10.52 17.64 2.66
C ASN A 626 11.61 18.74 2.66
N LEU A 627 12.61 18.59 1.79
CA LEU A 627 13.74 19.53 1.65
C LEU A 627 13.29 20.98 1.40
N LEU A 628 12.17 21.16 0.68
CA LEU A 628 11.59 22.48 0.39
C LEU A 628 10.90 23.12 1.59
N ASN A 629 10.73 22.40 2.69
CA ASN A 629 10.06 22.84 3.91
C ASN A 629 8.59 23.26 3.67
N GLU A 630 7.90 22.55 2.78
CA GLU A 630 6.51 22.82 2.42
C GLU A 630 5.57 22.52 3.59
N ASN A 631 4.62 23.42 3.86
CA ASN A 631 3.51 23.14 4.78
C ASN A 631 2.38 22.47 4.02
N TYR A 632 2.17 21.17 4.24
CA TYR A 632 1.25 20.36 3.47
C TYR A 632 0.50 19.35 4.33
N SER A 633 -0.53 18.73 3.76
CA SER A 633 -1.27 17.61 4.36
C SER A 633 -1.17 16.39 3.45
N ALA A 634 -0.50 15.34 3.90
CA ALA A 634 -0.39 14.09 3.15
C ALA A 634 -1.66 13.23 3.21
N GLY A 635 -2.58 13.52 4.13
CA GLY A 635 -3.81 12.75 4.33
C GLY A 635 -4.94 13.61 4.87
N PRO A 636 -5.67 14.38 4.03
CA PRO A 636 -6.77 15.21 4.49
C PRO A 636 -7.97 14.37 4.94
N ASP A 637 -8.78 14.91 5.83
CA ASP A 637 -10.10 14.39 6.12
C ASP A 637 -11.09 14.83 5.03
N LEU A 638 -11.94 13.90 4.58
CA LEU A 638 -12.93 14.19 3.53
C LEU A 638 -14.31 14.38 4.15
N ASN A 639 -15.11 15.26 3.56
CA ASN A 639 -16.46 15.60 4.03
C ASN A 639 -16.50 15.91 5.55
N ALA A 640 -15.45 16.58 6.07
CA ALA A 640 -15.27 16.78 7.50
C ALA A 640 -16.18 17.91 8.03
N ILE A 641 -16.82 17.67 9.19
CA ILE A 641 -17.64 18.66 9.87
C ILE A 641 -16.76 19.78 10.45
N GLY A 642 -17.27 21.00 10.40
CA GLY A 642 -16.58 22.17 10.92
C GLY A 642 -15.33 22.51 10.12
N LEU A 643 -15.29 22.15 8.84
CA LEU A 643 -14.18 22.42 7.90
C LEU A 643 -12.82 21.92 8.40
N ARG A 644 -12.78 20.84 9.19
CA ARG A 644 -11.57 20.27 9.81
C ARG A 644 -10.93 19.25 8.90
N TYR A 645 -10.48 19.68 7.75
CA TYR A 645 -9.95 18.83 6.69
C TYR A 645 -8.46 18.54 6.82
N TYR A 646 -7.68 19.42 7.46
CA TYR A 646 -6.23 19.48 7.30
C TYR A 646 -5.51 18.69 8.40
N ASN A 647 -4.79 17.66 8.02
CA ASN A 647 -3.85 16.92 8.87
C ASN A 647 -2.43 17.30 8.47
N ALA A 648 -1.80 18.18 9.26
CA ALA A 648 -0.47 18.69 8.94
C ALA A 648 0.57 17.58 8.96
N SER A 649 1.33 17.48 7.89
CA SER A 649 2.49 16.59 7.74
C SER A 649 3.77 17.26 8.21
N PRO A 650 4.82 16.49 8.53
CA PRO A 650 6.08 17.06 9.00
C PRO A 650 6.68 18.05 8.00
N LEU A 651 7.13 19.20 8.50
CA LEU A 651 8.05 20.08 7.79
C LEU A 651 9.39 19.35 7.54
N ARG A 652 10.40 20.06 7.02
CA ARG A 652 11.72 19.48 6.79
C ARG A 652 12.22 18.74 8.03
N ASN A 653 12.58 17.48 7.84
CA ASN A 653 13.04 16.60 8.90
C ASN A 653 14.21 15.72 8.43
N PHE A 654 14.94 15.15 9.36
CA PHE A 654 16.19 14.45 9.09
C PHE A 654 16.18 13.08 9.72
N SER A 655 16.83 12.12 9.08
CA SER A 655 17.17 10.83 9.69
C SER A 655 18.60 10.44 9.37
N ILE A 656 19.19 9.71 10.31
CA ILE A 656 20.50 9.06 10.16
C ILE A 656 20.38 7.62 10.61
N GLY A 657 21.03 6.72 9.90
CA GLY A 657 21.01 5.31 10.27
C GLY A 657 22.26 4.57 9.90
N LEU A 658 22.51 3.53 10.65
CA LEU A 658 23.61 2.59 10.50
C LEU A 658 23.03 1.17 10.38
N GLN A 659 23.47 0.43 9.38
CA GLN A 659 23.22 -1.01 9.23
C GLN A 659 24.57 -1.72 9.25
N VAL A 660 24.65 -2.81 10.02
CA VAL A 660 25.83 -3.68 10.10
C VAL A 660 25.38 -5.09 9.72
N GLN A 661 26.22 -5.81 8.99
CA GLN A 661 25.93 -7.19 8.57
C GLN A 661 27.06 -8.11 9.00
N LEU A 662 26.68 -9.27 9.54
CA LEU A 662 27.55 -10.43 9.79
C LEU A 662 27.12 -11.54 8.80
N ASN A 663 28.09 -12.11 8.09
CA ASN A 663 27.87 -13.19 7.12
C ASN A 663 28.34 -14.54 7.68
#